data_3a11cb8846bc340926aa2882cb5673f8
#
_entry.id   3a11cb8846bc340926aa2882cb5673f8
#
_cell.length_a   1.000
_cell.length_b   1.000
_cell.length_c   1.000
_cell.angle_alpha   90.00
_cell.angle_beta   90.00
_cell.angle_gamma   90.00
#
_symmetry.space_group_name_H-M   'P 1'
#
loop_
_entity.id
_entity.type
_entity.pdbx_description
1 polymer ?
#
loop_
_entity_poly.entity_id
_entity_poly.type
_entity_poly.pdbx_seq_one_letter_code
_entity_poly.pdbx_strand_id
1 'polypeptide(L)'
;MATTKKTKKGTASKNGKKRLTKAELDRQKAIKRMLWTFFFAFVLIFPVFRLGFFGVTLYNIFRVFVGSMAYPLIFAIYVYLFGFKWLRKHSNYVTGFWMVFAGLLLEFHAYLFSLDRMNGLDIFPGTKDLLFGELVSVQVARFAGGGMLGALLYQPISFLFSNIGSFMIGVLIILLGAFILSPWDVLDIMEYAKEAWQKGAEKRLERIAQRQEKKAERQAQKEREAEERAEAERLADLTVDEETGEILDDAAEELPQETEIFAPEPEISDYASEDYYDNLPPEDYEDFQEDYAPYPEDVPTEEFPPSMVVEGDDAPVEVDFTPKELLQYKLPQIDLFAPDKPKSQSKEKNIVRKNIRILEDTFKSFNIDVKVERAEIGPSVTKYEVKPAVGVRVNRISNLADDLALALAAKDVRIEAPIPGKSLVGIEVPNSEIATVSFRELWEQSKTDPNKLLEVPLGKAVDGSARSFDLGRMPHLLVAGSTGSGKSVAVNGIISSILMKARPDQVKFLMVDPKMVELSVYNDIPHLLIPVVTNPRKAAKALQKVVDEMENRYELFSKFGVRNIAGYNAKVEDWNAQSQEKQIPLPLIVVIVDELADLMMVASKEVEDAIIRLGQKARAAGIHMILATQRPSVDVISGLIKANVPSRVAFAVSSGTDSRTILDENGAEKLLGRGDMLFKPIDENHPVRLQGSFISDDDVERIVTFIKDQASADYDESFDPGEVSENDFGGGSSANGGSSEGDPLFEEAKALVLETQKASASMIQRRLSVGFNRATRLMEELEEAGVIGPAEGTKPRKVLMTQE
;
A
#
# COMPACT_ATOMS: atom_id res chain seq x y z
N MET A 1 115.97 2.32 18.62
CA MET A 1 116.07 3.21 17.48
C MET A 1 114.80 4.02 17.42
N ALA A 2 114.84 5.26 17.97
CA ALA A 2 115.05 6.51 17.38
C ALA A 2 114.13 6.68 16.17
N THR A 3 113.34 7.65 16.04
CA THR A 3 113.39 9.12 16.10
C THR A 3 112.01 9.60 15.60
N THR A 4 111.33 10.67 15.71
CA THR A 4 111.58 12.03 16.13
C THR A 4 110.29 12.82 16.08
N LYS A 5 110.14 13.79 16.93
CA LYS A 5 109.05 14.83 16.93
C LYS A 5 108.92 15.60 15.59
N LYS A 6 107.74 15.97 15.24
CA LYS A 6 107.48 17.27 14.62
C LYS A 6 106.14 17.88 15.08
N THR A 7 106.28 18.97 15.80
CA THR A 7 105.25 19.96 16.12
C THR A 7 104.78 20.71 14.89
N LYS A 8 103.38 20.88 14.76
CA LYS A 8 102.86 21.98 13.97
C LYS A 8 101.74 22.68 14.75
N LYS A 9 102.01 23.95 15.04
CA LYS A 9 101.00 24.94 15.44
C LYS A 9 100.02 25.15 14.29
N GLY A 10 98.76 25.34 14.66
CA GLY A 10 97.82 25.80 13.67
C GLY A 10 96.38 26.09 14.24
N THR A 11 96.22 27.34 14.63
CA THR A 11 95.04 28.18 14.57
C THR A 11 93.74 27.65 15.15
N ALA A 12 93.29 28.33 16.22
CA ALA A 12 91.94 28.27 16.79
C ALA A 12 90.83 28.62 15.78
N SER A 13 89.86 27.70 15.54
CA SER A 13 88.58 28.02 15.01
C SER A 13 87.49 27.89 16.11
N LYS A 14 87.02 29.04 16.57
CA LYS A 14 85.79 29.17 17.40
C LYS A 14 84.63 28.70 16.61
N ASN A 15 84.01 27.53 16.90
CA ASN A 15 82.61 27.20 16.86
C ASN A 15 82.44 25.74 17.31
N GLY A 16 82.65 25.51 18.56
CA GLY A 16 82.33 24.27 19.25
C GLY A 16 80.79 24.23 19.47
N LYS A 17 80.02 23.77 18.56
CA LYS A 17 78.65 23.27 18.84
C LYS A 17 78.83 22.11 19.84
N LYS A 18 78.53 22.37 21.11
CA LYS A 18 78.43 21.29 22.14
C LYS A 18 77.51 20.18 21.54
N ARG A 19 78.07 18.98 21.37
CA ARG A 19 77.24 17.81 21.04
C ARG A 19 76.33 17.58 22.25
N LEU A 20 74.98 17.88 22.06
CA LEU A 20 74.00 17.65 23.06
C LEU A 20 73.98 16.16 23.42
N THR A 21 73.87 15.85 24.66
CA THR A 21 73.72 14.48 25.17
C THR A 21 72.36 13.93 24.63
N LYS A 22 72.20 12.60 24.49
CA LYS A 22 71.02 11.96 24.01
C LYS A 22 69.81 12.41 24.82
N ALA A 23 69.90 12.58 26.11
CA ALA A 23 68.87 13.10 27.00
C ALA A 23 68.48 14.55 26.71
N GLU A 24 69.43 15.43 26.41
CA GLU A 24 69.15 16.83 26.01
C GLU A 24 68.54 16.93 24.63
N LEU A 25 68.87 16.04 23.69
CA LEU A 25 68.31 15.97 22.35
C LEU A 25 66.86 15.49 22.46
N ASP A 26 66.58 14.49 23.30
CA ASP A 26 65.22 13.97 23.50
C ASP A 26 64.35 15.01 24.21
N ARG A 27 64.91 15.75 25.18
CA ARG A 27 64.18 16.87 25.83
C ARG A 27 63.88 18.01 24.83
N GLN A 28 64.82 18.38 23.98
CA GLN A 28 64.60 19.39 22.94
C GLN A 28 63.56 18.94 21.94
N LYS A 29 63.53 17.65 21.53
CA LYS A 29 62.48 17.08 20.67
C LYS A 29 61.14 17.12 21.37
N ALA A 30 61.04 16.79 22.64
CA ALA A 30 59.80 16.84 23.41
C ALA A 30 59.26 18.27 23.57
N ILE A 31 60.13 19.26 23.88
CA ILE A 31 59.72 20.67 23.95
C ILE A 31 59.27 21.19 22.59
N LYS A 32 60.02 20.88 21.52
CA LYS A 32 59.61 21.28 20.16
C LYS A 32 58.28 20.69 19.75
N ARG A 33 58.04 19.42 20.10
CA ARG A 33 56.76 18.75 19.85
C ARG A 33 55.64 19.42 20.66
N MET A 34 55.85 19.71 21.93
CA MET A 34 54.84 20.37 22.77
C MET A 34 54.48 21.76 22.24
N LEU A 35 55.48 22.55 21.80
CA LEU A 35 55.23 23.84 21.16
C LEU A 35 54.40 23.72 19.88
N TRP A 36 54.70 22.75 19.02
CA TRP A 36 53.91 22.48 17.82
C TRP A 36 52.48 21.99 18.15
N THR A 37 52.31 21.14 19.16
CA THR A 37 51.03 20.69 19.64
C THR A 37 50.15 21.87 20.08
N PHE A 38 50.69 22.77 20.90
CA PHE A 38 49.95 23.95 21.33
C PHE A 38 49.68 24.94 20.20
N PHE A 39 50.60 25.10 19.27
CA PHE A 39 50.40 25.96 18.11
C PHE A 39 49.26 25.44 17.23
N PHE A 40 49.27 24.17 16.85
CA PHE A 40 48.21 23.58 16.05
C PHE A 40 46.86 23.54 16.80
N ALA A 41 46.87 23.24 18.10
CA ALA A 41 45.65 23.31 18.89
C ALA A 41 45.06 24.72 18.93
N PHE A 42 45.90 25.75 19.05
CA PHE A 42 45.45 27.14 18.97
C PHE A 42 44.89 27.52 17.58
N VAL A 43 45.56 27.13 16.51
CA VAL A 43 45.09 27.37 15.11
C VAL A 43 43.74 26.70 14.88
N LEU A 44 43.50 25.50 15.45
CA LEU A 44 42.25 24.77 15.28
C LEU A 44 41.08 25.40 16.07
N ILE A 45 41.29 26.34 16.98
CA ILE A 45 40.23 27.10 17.66
C ILE A 45 39.45 27.95 16.64
N PHE A 46 40.13 28.54 15.66
CA PHE A 46 39.49 29.39 14.64
C PHE A 46 38.45 28.70 13.83
N PRO A 47 38.65 27.51 13.21
CA PRO A 47 37.60 26.79 12.49
C PRO A 47 36.49 26.20 13.38
N VAL A 48 36.81 25.85 14.66
CA VAL A 48 35.75 25.37 15.60
C VAL A 48 34.72 26.45 15.83
N PHE A 49 35.15 27.67 16.13
CA PHE A 49 34.27 28.82 16.38
C PHE A 49 34.01 29.67 15.15
N ARG A 50 34.55 29.31 13.98
CA ARG A 50 34.41 30.03 12.69
C ARG A 50 34.76 31.50 12.80
N LEU A 51 35.86 31.81 13.50
CA LEU A 51 36.26 33.16 13.83
C LEU A 51 36.81 33.91 12.59
N GLY A 52 36.07 34.91 12.12
CA GLY A 52 36.45 35.75 11.01
C GLY A 52 36.70 35.01 9.70
N PHE A 53 37.23 35.69 8.71
CA PHE A 53 37.51 35.13 7.39
C PHE A 53 38.42 33.89 7.48
N PHE A 54 39.46 33.94 8.28
CA PHE A 54 40.41 32.82 8.41
C PHE A 54 39.78 31.57 9.00
N GLY A 55 38.94 31.71 10.03
CA GLY A 55 38.30 30.56 10.67
C GLY A 55 37.27 29.89 9.75
N VAL A 56 36.47 30.67 9.01
CA VAL A 56 35.49 30.15 8.05
C VAL A 56 36.19 29.45 6.88
N THR A 57 37.26 30.09 6.33
CA THR A 57 38.01 29.49 5.22
C THR A 57 38.67 28.17 5.63
N LEU A 58 39.35 28.12 6.79
CA LEU A 58 39.97 26.91 7.29
C LEU A 58 38.93 25.81 7.58
N TYR A 59 37.75 26.17 8.11
CA TYR A 59 36.64 25.23 8.29
C TYR A 59 36.15 24.69 6.94
N ASN A 60 35.97 25.53 5.92
CA ASN A 60 35.57 25.12 4.58
C ASN A 60 36.60 24.23 3.90
N ILE A 61 37.91 24.43 4.16
CA ILE A 61 38.96 23.51 3.72
C ILE A 61 38.72 22.11 4.30
N PHE A 62 38.44 21.96 5.59
CA PHE A 62 38.09 20.65 6.17
C PHE A 62 36.79 20.10 5.52
N ARG A 63 35.80 20.97 5.24
CA ARG A 63 34.56 20.55 4.58
C ARG A 63 34.77 20.04 3.15
N VAL A 64 35.72 20.59 2.41
CA VAL A 64 36.05 20.07 1.08
C VAL A 64 36.43 18.58 1.17
N PHE A 65 37.21 18.18 2.19
CA PHE A 65 37.60 16.78 2.34
C PHE A 65 36.50 15.89 2.89
N VAL A 66 35.85 16.29 4.01
CA VAL A 66 34.95 15.42 4.77
C VAL A 66 33.52 15.97 4.89
N GLY A 67 33.15 16.99 4.15
CA GLY A 67 31.80 17.55 4.13
C GLY A 67 31.32 18.03 5.51
N SER A 68 30.15 17.61 5.87
CA SER A 68 29.52 17.93 7.14
C SER A 68 30.19 17.27 8.37
N MET A 69 31.10 16.32 8.12
CA MET A 69 31.92 15.64 9.15
C MET A 69 33.18 16.43 9.55
N ALA A 70 33.28 17.73 9.22
CA ALA A 70 34.45 18.56 9.55
C ALA A 70 34.69 18.70 11.08
N TYR A 71 33.62 18.83 11.90
CA TYR A 71 33.78 18.90 13.36
C TYR A 71 34.28 17.59 13.99
N PRO A 72 33.74 16.41 13.69
CA PRO A 72 34.29 15.13 14.11
C PRO A 72 35.76 14.95 13.70
N LEU A 73 36.17 15.39 12.51
CA LEU A 73 37.56 15.34 12.08
C LEU A 73 38.46 16.27 12.93
N ILE A 74 38.02 17.52 13.15
CA ILE A 74 38.75 18.47 13.99
C ILE A 74 38.93 17.91 15.43
N PHE A 75 37.87 17.33 15.98
CA PHE A 75 37.94 16.67 17.29
C PHE A 75 38.92 15.50 17.30
N ALA A 76 38.91 14.66 16.27
CA ALA A 76 39.85 13.56 16.12
C ALA A 76 41.31 14.07 16.05
N ILE A 77 41.56 15.22 15.38
CA ILE A 77 42.89 15.86 15.36
C ILE A 77 43.29 16.33 16.75
N TYR A 78 42.41 16.92 17.57
CA TYR A 78 42.68 17.27 18.94
C TYR A 78 43.08 16.04 19.80
N VAL A 79 42.27 14.96 19.69
CA VAL A 79 42.56 13.69 20.41
C VAL A 79 43.91 13.13 19.97
N TYR A 80 44.26 13.20 18.69
CA TYR A 80 45.58 12.78 18.20
C TYR A 80 46.72 13.66 18.73
N LEU A 81 46.57 15.00 18.73
CA LEU A 81 47.58 15.93 19.17
C LEU A 81 47.95 15.72 20.66
N PHE A 82 46.94 15.53 21.51
CA PHE A 82 47.18 15.36 22.96
C PHE A 82 47.32 13.88 23.39
N GLY A 83 46.64 12.95 22.72
CA GLY A 83 46.59 11.53 23.03
C GLY A 83 47.59 10.64 22.28
N PHE A 84 48.50 11.20 21.46
CA PHE A 84 49.38 10.42 20.56
C PHE A 84 50.09 9.24 21.20
N LYS A 85 50.63 9.39 22.43
CA LYS A 85 51.37 8.31 23.13
C LYS A 85 50.44 7.14 23.48
N TRP A 86 49.21 7.45 23.86
CA TRP A 86 48.19 6.48 24.24
C TRP A 86 47.65 5.77 22.99
N LEU A 87 47.31 6.53 21.94
CA LEU A 87 46.85 6.02 20.68
C LEU A 87 47.85 5.07 20.01
N ARG A 88 49.15 5.40 20.06
CA ARG A 88 50.20 4.52 19.54
C ARG A 88 50.30 3.18 20.28
N LYS A 89 49.92 3.13 21.54
CA LYS A 89 49.91 1.89 22.34
C LYS A 89 48.67 1.04 22.05
N HIS A 90 47.61 1.66 21.60
CA HIS A 90 46.29 1.04 21.38
C HIS A 90 45.84 1.25 19.92
N SER A 91 46.54 0.56 19.00
CA SER A 91 46.32 0.75 17.56
C SER A 91 44.88 0.35 17.10
N ASN A 92 44.26 -0.60 17.82
CA ASN A 92 42.89 -1.07 17.50
C ASN A 92 41.85 0.08 17.56
N TYR A 93 41.96 0.96 18.57
CA TYR A 93 41.05 2.12 18.67
C TYR A 93 41.23 3.10 17.51
N VAL A 94 42.45 3.24 16.96
CA VAL A 94 42.67 4.08 15.78
C VAL A 94 42.05 3.46 14.55
N THR A 95 42.19 2.14 14.36
CA THR A 95 41.60 1.42 13.22
C THR A 95 40.08 1.44 13.29
N GLY A 96 39.50 1.09 14.44
CA GLY A 96 38.06 1.10 14.64
C GLY A 96 37.43 2.49 14.43
N PHE A 97 38.11 3.56 14.96
CA PHE A 97 37.65 4.93 14.70
C PHE A 97 37.64 5.31 13.23
N TRP A 98 38.66 4.97 12.47
CA TRP A 98 38.69 5.31 11.04
C TRP A 98 37.70 4.49 10.21
N MET A 99 37.39 3.26 10.62
CA MET A 99 36.33 2.49 10.00
C MET A 99 34.95 3.13 10.25
N VAL A 100 34.61 3.47 11.51
CA VAL A 100 33.37 4.18 11.83
C VAL A 100 33.29 5.49 11.07
N PHE A 101 34.39 6.24 11.03
CA PHE A 101 34.44 7.51 10.33
C PHE A 101 34.21 7.36 8.80
N ALA A 102 34.81 6.34 8.19
CA ALA A 102 34.63 6.05 6.76
C ALA A 102 33.17 5.62 6.45
N GLY A 103 32.58 4.78 7.31
CA GLY A 103 31.17 4.42 7.18
C GLY A 103 30.24 5.65 7.28
N LEU A 104 30.48 6.53 8.24
CA LEU A 104 29.73 7.79 8.38
C LEU A 104 29.93 8.73 7.18
N LEU A 105 31.13 8.82 6.60
CA LEU A 105 31.34 9.59 5.36
C LEU A 105 30.48 9.04 4.21
N LEU A 106 30.38 7.73 4.10
CA LEU A 106 29.55 7.06 3.09
C LEU A 106 28.06 7.33 3.34
N GLU A 107 27.57 7.17 4.58
CA GLU A 107 26.19 7.44 4.97
C GLU A 107 25.78 8.88 4.70
N PHE A 108 26.58 9.85 5.15
CA PHE A 108 26.29 11.26 4.93
C PHE A 108 26.32 11.63 3.44
N HIS A 109 27.11 10.93 2.64
CA HIS A 109 27.17 11.19 1.21
C HIS A 109 26.02 10.53 0.47
N ALA A 110 25.64 9.31 0.83
CA ALA A 110 24.44 8.64 0.33
C ALA A 110 23.18 9.45 0.66
N TYR A 111 23.09 10.02 1.86
CA TYR A 111 21.99 10.92 2.23
C TYR A 111 22.03 12.22 1.41
N LEU A 112 23.19 12.81 1.10
CA LEU A 112 23.27 13.99 0.24
C LEU A 112 22.67 13.72 -1.14
N PHE A 113 22.95 12.56 -1.74
CA PHE A 113 22.44 12.17 -3.06
C PHE A 113 21.03 11.57 -3.02
N SER A 114 20.43 11.39 -1.86
CA SER A 114 18.99 11.12 -1.72
C SER A 114 18.13 12.40 -1.71
N LEU A 115 18.73 13.59 -1.63
CA LEU A 115 18.02 14.86 -1.66
C LEU A 115 17.72 15.29 -3.10
N ASP A 116 16.52 15.78 -3.38
CA ASP A 116 16.04 16.16 -4.71
C ASP A 116 16.99 17.11 -5.46
N ARG A 117 17.63 18.02 -4.74
CA ARG A 117 18.58 19.00 -5.32
C ARG A 117 19.86 18.39 -5.94
N MET A 118 20.19 17.13 -5.60
CA MET A 118 21.34 16.41 -6.14
C MET A 118 20.92 15.35 -7.15
N ASN A 119 19.62 15.20 -7.38
CA ASN A 119 19.06 14.20 -8.28
C ASN A 119 19.49 14.51 -9.73
N GLY A 120 20.03 13.50 -10.42
CA GLY A 120 20.51 13.65 -11.81
C GLY A 120 21.85 14.34 -11.99
N LEU A 121 22.54 14.76 -10.93
CA LEU A 121 23.90 15.32 -11.01
C LEU A 121 24.96 14.20 -10.88
N ASP A 122 26.05 14.36 -11.62
CA ASP A 122 27.20 13.48 -11.43
C ASP A 122 27.78 13.64 -10.03
N ILE A 123 28.11 12.52 -9.37
CA ILE A 123 28.49 12.49 -7.97
C ILE A 123 29.69 13.39 -7.68
N PHE A 124 30.77 13.22 -8.42
CA PHE A 124 32.02 13.95 -8.17
C PHE A 124 31.95 15.42 -8.60
N PRO A 125 31.50 15.78 -9.83
CA PRO A 125 31.29 17.17 -10.22
C PRO A 125 30.29 17.91 -9.33
N GLY A 126 29.12 17.34 -9.06
CA GLY A 126 28.10 17.95 -8.21
C GLY A 126 28.59 18.24 -6.79
N THR A 127 29.33 17.32 -6.18
CA THR A 127 29.92 17.52 -4.87
C THR A 127 31.01 18.61 -4.91
N LYS A 128 31.83 18.63 -5.94
CA LYS A 128 32.88 19.63 -6.14
C LYS A 128 32.27 21.03 -6.26
N ASP A 129 31.29 21.21 -7.12
CA ASP A 129 30.68 22.53 -7.36
C ASP A 129 30.00 23.07 -6.09
N LEU A 130 29.35 22.20 -5.32
CA LEU A 130 28.76 22.54 -4.03
C LEU A 130 29.81 23.07 -3.03
N LEU A 131 30.92 22.33 -2.88
CA LEU A 131 31.94 22.63 -1.86
C LEU A 131 32.86 23.79 -2.24
N PHE A 132 33.30 23.87 -3.49
CA PHE A 132 34.15 24.95 -3.96
C PHE A 132 33.38 26.27 -4.09
N GLY A 133 32.09 26.24 -4.42
CA GLY A 133 31.21 27.41 -4.38
C GLY A 133 31.15 28.01 -2.97
N GLU A 134 31.00 27.20 -1.93
CA GLU A 134 31.02 27.66 -0.54
C GLU A 134 32.41 28.11 -0.04
N LEU A 135 33.49 27.49 -0.52
CA LEU A 135 34.85 27.88 -0.19
C LEU A 135 35.15 29.27 -0.77
N VAL A 136 34.79 29.54 -2.04
CA VAL A 136 35.03 30.83 -2.69
C VAL A 136 34.16 31.94 -2.12
N SER A 137 32.87 31.66 -1.81
CA SER A 137 31.95 32.62 -1.20
C SER A 137 32.19 32.83 0.30
N VAL A 138 33.09 32.06 0.91
CA VAL A 138 33.40 32.11 2.36
C VAL A 138 32.14 32.00 3.22
N GLN A 139 31.24 31.15 2.79
CA GLN A 139 29.97 30.87 3.47
C GLN A 139 29.85 29.39 3.84
N VAL A 140 29.07 29.11 4.87
CA VAL A 140 28.75 27.73 5.30
C VAL A 140 27.21 27.65 5.31
N ALA A 141 26.64 27.39 4.16
CA ALA A 141 25.18 27.52 3.99
C ALA A 141 24.44 26.19 3.93
N ARG A 142 25.06 25.10 3.47
CA ARG A 142 24.35 23.88 3.10
C ARG A 142 24.95 22.61 3.70
N PHE A 143 24.14 21.56 3.80
CA PHE A 143 24.62 20.23 4.07
C PHE A 143 25.49 19.71 2.91
N ALA A 144 26.70 19.23 3.22
CA ALA A 144 27.72 18.88 2.25
C ALA A 144 28.09 17.39 2.25
N GLY A 145 27.23 16.53 2.81
CA GLY A 145 27.45 15.09 2.85
C GLY A 145 28.80 14.69 3.46
N GLY A 146 29.43 13.68 2.92
CA GLY A 146 30.78 13.22 3.30
C GLY A 146 31.95 13.95 2.63
N GLY A 147 31.71 15.07 1.91
CA GLY A 147 32.75 15.79 1.17
C GLY A 147 33.32 15.01 0.00
N MET A 148 34.51 15.43 -0.50
CA MET A 148 35.17 14.75 -1.62
C MET A 148 35.64 13.32 -1.28
N LEU A 149 36.00 13.03 -0.02
CA LEU A 149 36.30 11.67 0.43
C LEU A 149 35.04 10.80 0.47
N GLY A 150 33.90 11.35 0.91
CA GLY A 150 32.60 10.68 0.80
C GLY A 150 32.19 10.39 -0.64
N ALA A 151 32.39 11.34 -1.56
CA ALA A 151 32.14 11.12 -2.99
C ALA A 151 33.01 9.99 -3.56
N LEU A 152 34.28 9.94 -3.19
CA LEU A 152 35.23 8.91 -3.61
C LEU A 152 34.79 7.51 -3.15
N LEU A 153 34.27 7.39 -1.94
CA LEU A 153 33.78 6.13 -1.38
C LEU A 153 32.39 5.77 -1.98
N TYR A 154 31.53 6.75 -2.10
CA TYR A 154 30.15 6.54 -2.54
C TYR A 154 30.04 6.20 -4.03
N GLN A 155 30.82 6.83 -4.91
CA GLN A 155 30.69 6.65 -6.36
C GLN A 155 30.82 5.18 -6.81
N PRO A 156 31.86 4.40 -6.43
CA PRO A 156 31.97 2.99 -6.83
C PRO A 156 30.91 2.12 -6.16
N ILE A 157 30.56 2.42 -4.90
CA ILE A 157 29.58 1.61 -4.12
C ILE A 157 28.18 1.85 -4.67
N SER A 158 27.79 3.09 -4.96
CA SER A 158 26.49 3.41 -5.52
C SER A 158 26.30 2.90 -6.96
N PHE A 159 27.38 2.83 -7.72
CA PHE A 159 27.36 2.22 -9.05
C PHE A 159 27.06 0.70 -8.98
N LEU A 160 27.64 -0.01 -8.01
CA LEU A 160 27.46 -1.44 -7.86
C LEU A 160 26.16 -1.83 -7.15
N PHE A 161 25.73 -1.08 -6.13
CA PHE A 161 24.69 -1.46 -5.18
C PHE A 161 23.55 -0.45 -5.04
N SER A 162 23.50 0.58 -5.91
CA SER A 162 22.60 1.72 -5.84
C SER A 162 22.70 2.50 -4.51
N ASN A 163 21.86 3.53 -4.33
CA ASN A 163 21.87 4.35 -3.12
C ASN A 163 21.50 3.54 -1.86
N ILE A 164 20.49 2.67 -1.94
CA ILE A 164 20.04 1.82 -0.81
C ILE A 164 21.17 0.86 -0.38
N GLY A 165 21.82 0.21 -1.33
CA GLY A 165 22.96 -0.67 -1.04
C GLY A 165 24.14 0.08 -0.43
N SER A 166 24.36 1.33 -0.81
CA SER A 166 25.40 2.19 -0.20
C SER A 166 25.11 2.46 1.28
N PHE A 167 23.87 2.72 1.67
CA PHE A 167 23.45 2.82 3.06
C PHE A 167 23.70 1.51 3.82
N MET A 168 23.33 0.36 3.26
CA MET A 168 23.56 -0.93 3.93
C MET A 168 25.05 -1.21 4.17
N ILE A 169 25.90 -0.90 3.19
CA ILE A 169 27.36 -1.05 3.29
C ILE A 169 27.93 -0.06 4.32
N GLY A 170 27.45 1.18 4.34
CA GLY A 170 27.84 2.18 5.32
C GLY A 170 27.55 1.72 6.74
N VAL A 171 26.36 1.24 7.01
CA VAL A 171 25.97 0.66 8.32
C VAL A 171 26.86 -0.53 8.67
N LEU A 172 27.14 -1.43 7.72
CA LEU A 172 28.01 -2.58 7.96
C LEU A 172 29.43 -2.14 8.38
N ILE A 173 30.01 -1.16 7.68
CA ILE A 173 31.35 -0.63 8.00
C ILE A 173 31.33 0.03 9.39
N ILE A 174 30.29 0.77 9.74
CA ILE A 174 30.12 1.37 11.09
C ILE A 174 30.06 0.28 12.15
N LEU A 175 29.26 -0.76 11.94
CA LEU A 175 29.13 -1.87 12.89
C LEU A 175 30.46 -2.61 13.09
N LEU A 176 31.20 -2.88 11.99
CA LEU A 176 32.54 -3.50 12.09
C LEU A 176 33.54 -2.60 12.82
N GLY A 177 33.52 -1.30 12.53
CA GLY A 177 34.37 -0.35 13.24
C GLY A 177 34.01 -0.22 14.72
N ALA A 178 32.73 -0.18 15.07
CA ALA A 178 32.25 -0.16 16.44
C ALA A 178 32.60 -1.45 17.19
N PHE A 179 32.57 -2.58 16.51
CA PHE A 179 32.99 -3.85 17.04
C PHE A 179 34.50 -3.84 17.42
N ILE A 180 35.36 -3.32 16.53
CA ILE A 180 36.79 -3.17 16.81
C ILE A 180 37.06 -2.19 17.98
N LEU A 181 36.19 -1.18 18.17
CA LEU A 181 36.25 -0.25 19.29
C LEU A 181 35.76 -0.86 20.61
N SER A 182 34.92 -1.90 20.54
CA SER A 182 34.39 -2.58 21.73
C SER A 182 35.48 -3.34 22.46
N PRO A 183 35.44 -3.38 23.78
CA PRO A 183 36.31 -4.24 24.56
C PRO A 183 35.84 -5.72 24.59
N TRP A 184 34.70 -6.00 23.98
CA TRP A 184 34.06 -7.33 24.00
C TRP A 184 34.61 -8.24 22.91
N ASP A 185 34.89 -9.50 23.27
CA ASP A 185 35.24 -10.53 22.29
C ASP A 185 33.99 -11.09 21.63
N VAL A 186 34.13 -11.67 20.43
CA VAL A 186 33.03 -12.31 19.68
C VAL A 186 32.32 -13.37 20.53
N LEU A 187 33.11 -14.11 21.33
CA LEU A 187 32.57 -15.15 22.18
C LEU A 187 31.68 -14.59 23.29
N ASP A 188 32.09 -13.48 23.93
CA ASP A 188 31.29 -12.80 24.96
C ASP A 188 29.96 -12.30 24.45
N ILE A 189 29.91 -11.75 23.20
CA ILE A 189 28.69 -11.29 22.56
C ILE A 189 27.76 -12.46 22.21
N MET A 190 28.31 -13.57 21.71
CA MET A 190 27.54 -14.77 21.44
C MET A 190 26.95 -15.38 22.72
N GLU A 191 27.70 -15.37 23.81
CA GLU A 191 27.25 -15.90 25.09
C GLU A 191 26.14 -15.02 25.70
N TYR A 192 26.30 -13.69 25.64
CA TYR A 192 25.27 -12.74 26.05
C TYR A 192 23.99 -12.83 25.18
N ALA A 193 24.16 -12.97 23.87
CA ALA A 193 23.04 -13.13 22.96
C ALA A 193 22.27 -14.43 23.23
N LYS A 194 22.99 -15.53 23.50
CA LYS A 194 22.42 -16.82 23.86
C LYS A 194 21.64 -16.75 25.19
N GLU A 195 22.21 -16.10 26.20
CA GLU A 195 21.52 -15.87 27.50
C GLU A 195 20.29 -14.98 27.35
N ALA A 196 20.37 -13.89 26.57
CA ALA A 196 19.26 -13.01 26.33
C ALA A 196 18.13 -13.73 25.58
N TRP A 197 18.48 -14.59 24.63
CA TRP A 197 17.51 -15.41 23.88
C TRP A 197 16.86 -16.47 24.77
N GLN A 198 17.63 -17.13 25.65
CA GLN A 198 17.11 -18.10 26.62
C GLN A 198 16.16 -17.44 27.62
N LYS A 199 16.54 -16.29 28.21
CA LYS A 199 15.66 -15.49 29.09
C LYS A 199 14.40 -15.00 28.37
N GLY A 200 14.51 -14.67 27.07
CA GLY A 200 13.36 -14.31 26.22
C GLY A 200 12.42 -15.49 25.95
N ALA A 201 13.00 -16.68 25.74
CA ALA A 201 12.24 -17.92 25.53
C ALA A 201 11.52 -18.36 26.81
N GLU A 202 12.19 -18.30 27.98
CA GLU A 202 11.60 -18.59 29.29
C GLU A 202 10.40 -17.68 29.58
N LYS A 203 10.55 -16.36 29.38
CA LYS A 203 9.43 -15.41 29.54
C LYS A 203 8.28 -15.64 28.57
N ARG A 204 8.55 -16.18 27.38
CA ARG A 204 7.49 -16.58 26.44
C ARG A 204 6.77 -17.82 26.92
N LEU A 205 7.51 -18.83 27.41
CA LEU A 205 6.93 -20.06 27.97
C LEU A 205 6.08 -19.77 29.21
N GLU A 206 6.56 -18.91 30.12
CA GLU A 206 5.77 -18.46 31.29
C GLU A 206 4.45 -17.76 30.87
N ARG A 207 4.50 -16.87 29.88
CA ARG A 207 3.29 -16.20 29.36
C ARG A 207 2.34 -17.18 28.68
N ILE A 208 2.85 -18.22 28.02
CA ILE A 208 2.03 -19.26 27.42
C ILE A 208 1.38 -20.10 28.51
N ALA A 209 2.14 -20.51 29.52
CA ALA A 209 1.63 -21.26 30.67
C ALA A 209 0.52 -20.50 31.40
N GLN A 210 0.74 -19.21 31.72
CA GLN A 210 -0.30 -18.36 32.35
C GLN A 210 -1.56 -18.18 31.50
N ARG A 211 -1.38 -18.13 30.15
CA ARG A 211 -2.54 -18.08 29.24
C ARG A 211 -3.29 -19.40 29.17
N GLN A 212 -2.58 -20.53 29.27
CA GLN A 212 -3.21 -21.85 29.28
C GLN A 212 -3.95 -22.09 30.61
N GLU A 213 -3.37 -21.69 31.74
CA GLU A 213 -3.99 -21.77 33.05
C GLU A 213 -5.27 -20.94 33.12
N LYS A 214 -5.24 -19.65 32.68
CA LYS A 214 -6.46 -18.84 32.58
C LYS A 214 -7.51 -19.37 31.61
N LYS A 215 -7.08 -20.10 30.55
CA LYS A 215 -8.00 -20.73 29.63
C LYS A 215 -8.65 -21.97 30.20
N ALA A 216 -7.88 -22.77 30.97
CA ALA A 216 -8.37 -23.92 31.70
C ALA A 216 -9.35 -23.52 32.82
N GLU A 217 -9.05 -22.46 33.59
CA GLU A 217 -9.95 -21.91 34.59
C GLU A 217 -11.30 -21.45 34.03
N ARG A 218 -11.23 -20.73 32.86
CA ARG A 218 -12.47 -20.31 32.16
C ARG A 218 -13.24 -21.47 31.54
N GLN A 219 -12.58 -22.53 31.16
CA GLN A 219 -13.25 -23.74 30.65
C GLN A 219 -13.93 -24.50 31.82
N ALA A 220 -13.22 -24.69 32.91
CA ALA A 220 -13.78 -25.33 34.11
C ALA A 220 -14.96 -24.53 34.71
N GLN A 221 -14.90 -23.19 34.63
CA GLN A 221 -16.03 -22.36 35.06
C GLN A 221 -17.26 -22.53 34.14
N LYS A 222 -17.04 -22.59 32.80
CA LYS A 222 -18.12 -22.84 31.83
C LYS A 222 -18.74 -24.25 31.96
N GLU A 223 -17.90 -25.23 32.26
CA GLU A 223 -18.36 -26.60 32.49
C GLU A 223 -19.25 -26.68 33.75
N ARG A 224 -18.84 -26.01 34.83
CA ARG A 224 -19.69 -25.91 36.07
C ARG A 224 -21.02 -25.19 35.83
N GLU A 225 -20.98 -24.04 35.10
CA GLU A 225 -22.20 -23.31 34.74
C GLU A 225 -23.12 -24.13 33.80
N ALA A 226 -22.53 -24.99 32.94
CA ALA A 226 -23.30 -25.89 32.09
C ALA A 226 -23.90 -27.08 32.87
N GLU A 227 -23.14 -27.64 33.83
CA GLU A 227 -23.64 -28.67 34.73
C GLU A 227 -24.76 -28.13 35.61
N GLU A 228 -24.62 -26.94 36.21
CA GLU A 228 -25.67 -26.29 36.99
C GLU A 228 -26.95 -26.02 36.18
N ARG A 229 -26.80 -25.64 34.88
CA ARG A 229 -27.96 -25.48 33.98
C ARG A 229 -28.62 -26.80 33.63
N ALA A 230 -27.83 -27.83 33.36
CA ALA A 230 -28.36 -29.16 33.03
C ALA A 230 -29.05 -29.80 34.25
N GLU A 231 -28.55 -29.53 35.49
CA GLU A 231 -29.18 -29.97 36.73
C GLU A 231 -30.49 -29.20 37.01
N ALA A 232 -30.50 -27.89 36.73
CA ALA A 232 -31.69 -27.05 36.80
C ALA A 232 -32.76 -27.44 35.77
N GLU A 233 -32.40 -27.81 34.54
CA GLU A 233 -33.30 -28.34 33.52
C GLU A 233 -33.87 -29.73 33.93
N ARG A 234 -33.02 -30.63 34.45
CA ARG A 234 -33.49 -31.94 34.99
C ARG A 234 -34.44 -31.79 36.15
N LEU A 235 -34.24 -30.81 37.06
CA LEU A 235 -35.14 -30.50 38.17
C LEU A 235 -36.45 -29.86 37.68
N ALA A 236 -36.44 -29.15 36.55
CA ALA A 236 -37.64 -28.54 35.96
C ALA A 236 -38.51 -29.54 35.20
N ASP A 237 -37.92 -30.63 34.69
CA ASP A 237 -38.61 -31.68 33.93
C ASP A 237 -39.15 -32.84 34.82
N LEU A 238 -38.91 -32.81 36.13
CA LEU A 238 -39.44 -33.76 37.08
C LEU A 238 -40.94 -33.47 37.28
N THR A 239 -41.79 -34.21 36.56
CA THR A 239 -43.21 -34.21 36.83
C THR A 239 -43.47 -35.00 38.11
N VAL A 240 -43.98 -34.32 39.12
CA VAL A 240 -44.43 -34.93 40.39
C VAL A 240 -45.93 -35.15 40.27
N ASP A 241 -46.41 -36.39 40.59
CA ASP A 241 -47.82 -36.71 40.68
C ASP A 241 -48.42 -36.01 41.90
N GLU A 242 -49.45 -35.16 41.71
CA GLU A 242 -50.02 -34.29 42.75
C GLU A 242 -50.74 -35.05 43.80
N GLU A 243 -51.08 -36.39 43.67
CA GLU A 243 -51.79 -37.16 44.64
C GLU A 243 -50.94 -38.11 45.51
N THR A 244 -49.80 -38.55 45.09
CA THR A 244 -48.93 -39.51 45.78
C THR A 244 -47.52 -39.05 46.12
N GLY A 245 -47.00 -37.99 45.57
CA GLY A 245 -45.68 -37.44 45.86
C GLY A 245 -44.50 -38.33 45.44
N GLU A 246 -44.69 -39.30 44.55
CA GLU A 246 -43.59 -40.14 43.99
C GLU A 246 -43.15 -39.69 42.64
N ILE A 247 -41.80 -39.78 42.40
CA ILE A 247 -41.13 -39.41 41.12
C ILE A 247 -41.25 -40.61 40.19
N LEU A 248 -41.87 -40.42 39.00
CA LEU A 248 -41.95 -41.41 37.94
C LEU A 248 -40.69 -41.33 37.06
N ASP A 249 -39.87 -42.36 37.15
CA ASP A 249 -38.63 -42.49 36.33
C ASP A 249 -38.90 -43.51 35.21
N ASP A 250 -39.10 -43.07 33.99
CA ASP A 250 -39.35 -43.91 32.83
C ASP A 250 -38.24 -43.69 31.76
N ALA A 251 -37.10 -44.32 31.96
CA ALA A 251 -36.11 -44.50 30.90
C ALA A 251 -35.24 -45.72 31.12
N ALA A 252 -35.70 -46.87 30.60
CA ALA A 252 -34.87 -48.05 30.51
C ALA A 252 -33.95 -47.99 29.28
N GLU A 253 -32.65 -48.14 29.52
CA GLU A 253 -31.57 -48.23 28.55
C GLU A 253 -31.76 -49.41 27.60
N GLU A 254 -31.73 -49.14 26.28
CA GLU A 254 -31.28 -50.10 25.26
C GLU A 254 -29.94 -49.72 24.69
N LEU A 255 -28.92 -50.49 24.95
CA LEU A 255 -27.59 -50.44 24.35
C LEU A 255 -27.65 -50.99 22.92
N PRO A 256 -27.20 -50.29 21.88
CA PRO A 256 -27.09 -50.87 20.54
C PRO A 256 -25.83 -51.72 20.43
N GLN A 257 -26.00 -52.90 19.88
CA GLN A 257 -24.93 -53.81 19.48
C GLN A 257 -24.05 -53.22 18.36
N GLU A 258 -22.72 -53.32 18.50
CA GLU A 258 -21.74 -53.03 17.46
C GLU A 258 -21.95 -53.90 16.19
N THR A 259 -22.43 -53.26 15.13
CA THR A 259 -22.32 -53.80 13.77
C THR A 259 -21.12 -53.17 13.11
N GLU A 260 -20.17 -53.99 12.64
CA GLU A 260 -19.05 -53.57 11.76
C GLU A 260 -19.64 -52.99 10.46
N ILE A 261 -19.61 -51.67 10.35
CA ILE A 261 -20.00 -50.96 9.13
C ILE A 261 -18.73 -50.79 8.30
N PHE A 262 -18.70 -51.50 7.15
CA PHE A 262 -17.73 -51.23 6.06
C PHE A 262 -17.81 -49.74 5.72
N ALA A 263 -16.69 -49.04 5.88
CA ALA A 263 -16.60 -47.64 5.54
C ALA A 263 -16.77 -47.47 4.01
N PRO A 264 -17.72 -46.59 3.54
CA PRO A 264 -17.84 -46.31 2.13
C PRO A 264 -16.58 -45.63 1.58
N GLU A 265 -16.24 -45.91 0.30
CA GLU A 265 -15.20 -45.16 -0.41
C GLU A 265 -15.56 -43.70 -0.48
N PRO A 266 -14.58 -42.76 -0.42
CA PRO A 266 -14.86 -41.33 -0.50
C PRO A 266 -15.47 -40.93 -1.85
N GLU A 267 -16.48 -40.07 -1.84
CA GLU A 267 -17.09 -39.52 -3.05
C GLU A 267 -16.11 -38.63 -3.82
N ILE A 268 -16.01 -38.86 -5.14
CA ILE A 268 -15.22 -38.05 -6.04
C ILE A 268 -16.19 -37.32 -6.98
N SER A 269 -16.26 -36.00 -6.90
CA SER A 269 -17.06 -35.17 -7.80
C SER A 269 -16.18 -34.39 -8.78
N ASP A 270 -16.68 -34.16 -9.97
CA ASP A 270 -16.01 -33.48 -11.07
C ASP A 270 -16.89 -32.31 -11.55
N TYR A 271 -16.33 -31.11 -11.61
CA TYR A 271 -17.07 -29.91 -12.02
C TYR A 271 -17.50 -29.91 -13.49
N ALA A 272 -16.90 -30.79 -14.30
CA ALA A 272 -17.21 -30.90 -15.74
C ALA A 272 -18.27 -31.96 -16.06
N SER A 273 -18.86 -32.68 -15.07
CA SER A 273 -19.90 -33.64 -15.30
C SER A 273 -21.28 -33.00 -15.32
N GLU A 274 -22.09 -33.28 -16.34
CA GLU A 274 -23.46 -32.74 -16.50
C GLU A 274 -24.38 -33.12 -15.32
N ASP A 275 -24.12 -34.22 -14.63
CA ASP A 275 -24.91 -34.73 -13.49
C ASP A 275 -24.74 -33.90 -12.20
N TYR A 276 -23.75 -32.98 -12.17
CA TYR A 276 -23.46 -32.18 -10.97
C TYR A 276 -24.57 -31.14 -10.68
N TYR A 277 -25.24 -30.62 -11.71
CA TYR A 277 -26.19 -29.52 -11.59
C TYR A 277 -27.59 -29.97 -11.16
N ASP A 278 -27.93 -31.25 -11.38
CA ASP A 278 -29.27 -31.78 -11.04
C ASP A 278 -29.44 -32.20 -9.58
N ASN A 279 -28.36 -32.28 -8.81
CA ASN A 279 -28.36 -32.78 -7.41
C ASN A 279 -28.03 -31.70 -6.34
N LEU A 280 -27.99 -30.41 -6.69
CA LEU A 280 -27.91 -29.35 -5.68
C LEU A 280 -29.27 -29.21 -4.99
N PRO A 281 -29.33 -29.30 -3.63
CA PRO A 281 -30.56 -28.93 -2.94
C PRO A 281 -30.87 -27.47 -3.26
N PRO A 282 -32.15 -27.10 -3.45
CA PRO A 282 -32.48 -25.70 -3.59
C PRO A 282 -31.95 -24.96 -2.34
N GLU A 283 -31.06 -24.02 -2.57
CA GLU A 283 -30.66 -23.09 -1.50
C GLU A 283 -31.96 -22.31 -1.16
N ASP A 284 -32.52 -22.61 0.00
CA ASP A 284 -33.51 -21.76 0.63
C ASP A 284 -32.81 -20.42 0.93
N TYR A 285 -32.86 -19.54 -0.06
CA TYR A 285 -32.68 -18.11 0.23
C TYR A 285 -33.92 -17.70 1.03
N GLU A 286 -33.83 -17.77 2.35
CA GLU A 286 -34.69 -16.94 3.18
C GLU A 286 -34.43 -15.50 2.72
N ASP A 287 -35.42 -15.01 1.96
CA ASP A 287 -35.62 -13.62 1.63
C ASP A 287 -35.61 -12.87 2.98
N PHE A 288 -34.47 -12.28 3.34
CA PHE A 288 -34.45 -11.21 4.32
C PHE A 288 -35.21 -10.04 3.70
N GLN A 289 -36.52 -10.16 3.70
CA GLN A 289 -37.40 -9.01 3.64
C GLN A 289 -37.06 -8.18 4.88
N GLU A 290 -36.26 -7.14 4.69
CA GLU A 290 -36.24 -6.02 5.63
C GLU A 290 -37.70 -5.59 5.78
N ASP A 291 -38.26 -5.70 6.98
CA ASP A 291 -39.55 -5.17 7.39
C ASP A 291 -39.54 -3.65 7.08
N TYR A 292 -39.93 -3.29 5.85
CA TYR A 292 -40.38 -1.95 5.55
C TYR A 292 -41.76 -1.78 6.14
N ALA A 293 -41.86 -1.10 7.27
CA ALA A 293 -43.14 -0.61 7.77
C ALA A 293 -43.84 0.18 6.66
N PRO A 294 -45.16 -0.08 6.37
CA PRO A 294 -45.87 0.66 5.36
C PRO A 294 -45.89 2.15 5.72
N TYR A 295 -45.40 2.97 4.80
CA TYR A 295 -45.55 4.42 4.90
C TYR A 295 -47.03 4.82 4.86
N PRO A 296 -47.46 5.82 5.68
CA PRO A 296 -48.82 6.34 5.58
C PRO A 296 -49.04 6.93 4.19
N GLU A 297 -50.10 6.49 3.51
CA GLU A 297 -50.65 7.14 2.35
C GLU A 297 -51.29 8.44 2.81
N ASP A 298 -50.56 9.53 2.73
CA ASP A 298 -51.05 10.92 2.64
C ASP A 298 -49.82 11.86 2.66
N VAL A 299 -49.17 12.02 1.51
CA VAL A 299 -48.30 13.17 1.21
C VAL A 299 -48.92 13.90 0.04
N PRO A 300 -49.23 15.20 0.19
CA PRO A 300 -49.79 15.99 -0.90
C PRO A 300 -48.78 16.00 -2.07
N THR A 301 -49.29 15.78 -3.28
CA THR A 301 -48.60 16.02 -4.56
C THR A 301 -48.27 17.49 -4.61
N GLU A 302 -47.07 17.87 -4.17
CA GLU A 302 -46.54 19.20 -4.50
C GLU A 302 -46.10 19.18 -5.97
N GLU A 303 -46.70 20.04 -6.73
CA GLU A 303 -46.30 20.35 -8.11
C GLU A 303 -44.85 20.76 -8.13
N PHE A 304 -44.04 20.10 -8.99
CA PHE A 304 -42.64 20.51 -9.23
C PHE A 304 -42.62 22.00 -9.63
N PRO A 305 -41.80 22.83 -8.99
CA PRO A 305 -41.65 24.20 -9.45
C PRO A 305 -41.02 24.21 -10.86
N PRO A 306 -41.46 25.08 -11.76
CA PRO A 306 -40.78 25.28 -13.02
C PRO A 306 -39.31 25.66 -12.78
N SER A 307 -38.44 25.23 -13.67
CA SER A 307 -37.00 25.46 -13.66
C SER A 307 -36.66 26.83 -13.08
N MET A 308 -36.17 26.85 -11.80
CA MET A 308 -35.58 28.05 -11.27
C MET A 308 -34.19 28.19 -11.88
N VAL A 309 -34.07 29.06 -12.84
CA VAL A 309 -32.81 29.70 -13.19
C VAL A 309 -32.37 30.46 -11.94
N VAL A 310 -31.43 29.92 -11.22
CA VAL A 310 -30.76 30.64 -10.13
C VAL A 310 -29.73 31.56 -10.79
N GLU A 311 -30.07 32.82 -10.97
CA GLU A 311 -29.09 33.89 -11.18
C GLU A 311 -28.29 34.08 -9.88
N GLY A 312 -27.14 33.43 -9.82
CA GLY A 312 -26.12 33.61 -8.80
C GLY A 312 -24.84 33.00 -9.30
N ASP A 313 -23.73 33.72 -9.21
CA ASP A 313 -22.39 33.40 -9.74
C ASP A 313 -21.71 32.12 -9.17
N ASP A 314 -22.45 31.24 -8.48
CA ASP A 314 -22.04 29.95 -7.97
C ASP A 314 -23.00 28.81 -8.44
N ALA A 315 -23.33 28.77 -9.73
CA ALA A 315 -24.09 27.65 -10.29
C ALA A 315 -23.23 26.38 -10.21
N PRO A 316 -23.77 25.26 -9.67
CA PRO A 316 -23.11 23.96 -9.79
C PRO A 316 -22.90 23.67 -11.28
N VAL A 317 -21.70 23.21 -11.63
CA VAL A 317 -21.41 22.76 -13.00
C VAL A 317 -22.37 21.62 -13.32
N GLU A 318 -23.34 21.88 -14.21
CA GLU A 318 -24.23 20.83 -14.72
C GLU A 318 -23.40 19.88 -15.58
N VAL A 319 -23.26 18.65 -15.10
CA VAL A 319 -22.63 17.56 -15.87
C VAL A 319 -23.64 17.13 -16.94
N ASP A 320 -23.36 17.41 -18.21
CA ASP A 320 -24.23 17.04 -19.33
C ASP A 320 -23.98 15.60 -19.76
N PHE A 321 -24.82 14.67 -19.34
CA PHE A 321 -24.81 13.27 -19.78
C PHE A 321 -25.66 13.01 -21.02
N THR A 322 -26.01 14.01 -21.82
CA THR A 322 -26.94 13.90 -22.94
C THR A 322 -26.39 13.04 -24.08
N PRO A 323 -26.93 11.84 -24.29
CA PRO A 323 -26.52 11.01 -25.42
C PRO A 323 -27.26 11.43 -26.70
N LYS A 324 -26.56 11.98 -27.66
CA LYS A 324 -27.15 12.45 -28.90
C LYS A 324 -27.58 11.33 -29.89
N GLU A 325 -27.16 10.06 -29.73
CA GLU A 325 -27.36 9.02 -30.76
C GLU A 325 -27.70 7.61 -30.25
N LEU A 326 -28.20 7.42 -29.00
CA LEU A 326 -28.38 6.08 -28.41
C LEU A 326 -29.69 5.34 -28.70
N LEU A 327 -30.56 5.86 -29.55
CA LEU A 327 -31.88 5.24 -29.87
C LEU A 327 -31.78 3.85 -30.53
N GLN A 328 -30.62 3.43 -31.03
CA GLN A 328 -30.38 2.13 -31.69
C GLN A 328 -29.20 1.33 -31.11
N TYR A 329 -28.69 1.69 -29.93
CA TYR A 329 -27.54 0.99 -29.36
C TYR A 329 -27.91 -0.47 -29.02
N LYS A 330 -27.07 -1.41 -29.52
CA LYS A 330 -27.21 -2.85 -29.25
C LYS A 330 -26.09 -3.29 -28.31
N LEU A 331 -26.45 -4.02 -27.26
CA LEU A 331 -25.47 -4.61 -26.34
C LEU A 331 -24.64 -5.67 -27.06
N PRO A 332 -23.33 -5.77 -26.79
CA PRO A 332 -22.50 -6.87 -27.27
C PRO A 332 -23.07 -8.21 -26.80
N GLN A 333 -23.07 -9.22 -27.67
CA GLN A 333 -23.55 -10.55 -27.34
C GLN A 333 -22.40 -11.52 -27.15
N ILE A 334 -22.65 -12.62 -26.43
CA ILE A 334 -21.65 -13.64 -26.11
C ILE A 334 -21.02 -14.31 -27.33
N ASP A 335 -21.72 -14.25 -28.47
CA ASP A 335 -21.24 -14.81 -29.76
C ASP A 335 -20.01 -14.09 -30.33
N LEU A 336 -19.66 -12.91 -29.80
CA LEU A 336 -18.41 -12.21 -30.10
C LEU A 336 -17.19 -12.93 -29.56
N PHE A 337 -17.36 -13.79 -28.55
CA PHE A 337 -16.27 -14.53 -27.92
C PHE A 337 -15.95 -15.80 -28.70
N ALA A 338 -14.68 -16.22 -28.63
CA ALA A 338 -14.27 -17.48 -29.21
C ALA A 338 -14.99 -18.68 -28.56
N PRO A 339 -15.36 -19.70 -29.35
CA PRO A 339 -16.00 -20.90 -28.80
C PRO A 339 -15.06 -21.67 -27.90
N ASP A 340 -15.62 -22.32 -26.88
CA ASP A 340 -14.88 -23.10 -25.90
C ASP A 340 -14.28 -24.39 -26.51
N LYS A 341 -13.10 -24.72 -26.05
CA LYS A 341 -12.46 -25.99 -26.39
C LYS A 341 -12.92 -27.08 -25.42
N PRO A 342 -13.26 -28.30 -25.90
CA PRO A 342 -13.68 -29.39 -25.01
C PRO A 342 -12.55 -29.78 -24.02
N LYS A 343 -12.89 -29.92 -22.75
CA LYS A 343 -11.98 -30.28 -21.66
C LYS A 343 -12.19 -31.75 -21.26
N SER A 344 -11.11 -32.49 -21.04
CA SER A 344 -11.18 -33.86 -20.55
C SER A 344 -10.40 -33.98 -19.24
N GLN A 345 -11.10 -34.32 -18.15
CA GLN A 345 -10.51 -34.51 -16.82
C GLN A 345 -10.40 -35.98 -16.39
N SER A 346 -10.55 -36.94 -17.31
CA SER A 346 -10.52 -38.37 -17.00
C SER A 346 -9.22 -38.82 -16.34
N LYS A 347 -8.08 -38.16 -16.61
CA LYS A 347 -6.79 -38.43 -16.00
C LYS A 347 -6.75 -38.02 -14.52
N GLU A 348 -7.38 -36.90 -14.16
CA GLU A 348 -7.37 -36.38 -12.79
C GLU A 348 -8.07 -37.32 -11.81
N LYS A 349 -9.16 -37.95 -12.17
CA LYS A 349 -9.87 -38.91 -11.28
C LYS A 349 -8.95 -40.03 -10.78
N ASN A 350 -8.03 -40.53 -11.63
CA ASN A 350 -7.08 -41.56 -11.22
C ASN A 350 -5.98 -41.03 -10.29
N ILE A 351 -5.52 -39.81 -10.52
CA ILE A 351 -4.56 -39.09 -9.68
C ILE A 351 -5.18 -38.86 -8.30
N VAL A 352 -6.42 -38.39 -8.25
CA VAL A 352 -7.15 -38.13 -7.01
C VAL A 352 -7.24 -39.40 -6.15
N ARG A 353 -7.59 -40.55 -6.70
CA ARG A 353 -7.62 -41.82 -5.94
C ARG A 353 -6.25 -42.19 -5.37
N LYS A 354 -5.17 -41.93 -6.10
CA LYS A 354 -3.80 -42.15 -5.63
C LYS A 354 -3.45 -41.18 -4.50
N ASN A 355 -3.82 -39.90 -4.65
CA ASN A 355 -3.52 -38.86 -3.70
C ASN A 355 -4.27 -39.05 -2.37
N ILE A 356 -5.51 -39.59 -2.38
CA ILE A 356 -6.25 -39.94 -1.16
C ILE A 356 -5.41 -40.91 -0.30
N ARG A 357 -4.88 -41.99 -0.90
CA ARG A 357 -4.06 -42.94 -0.16
C ARG A 357 -2.77 -42.30 0.38
N ILE A 358 -2.09 -41.49 -0.45
CA ILE A 358 -0.87 -40.78 -0.01
C ILE A 358 -1.16 -39.86 1.15
N LEU A 359 -2.29 -39.11 1.13
CA LEU A 359 -2.70 -38.23 2.21
C LEU A 359 -2.91 -39.03 3.52
N GLU A 360 -3.72 -40.09 3.50
CA GLU A 360 -4.01 -40.90 4.68
C GLU A 360 -2.75 -41.56 5.23
N ASP A 361 -1.88 -42.17 4.36
CA ASP A 361 -0.62 -42.76 4.77
C ASP A 361 0.34 -41.74 5.37
N THR A 362 0.41 -40.51 4.79
CA THR A 362 1.26 -39.43 5.29
C THR A 362 0.79 -38.99 6.67
N PHE A 363 -0.49 -38.73 6.88
CA PHE A 363 -1.02 -38.36 8.19
C PHE A 363 -0.78 -39.45 9.23
N LYS A 364 -0.96 -40.71 8.85
CA LYS A 364 -0.71 -41.84 9.74
C LYS A 364 0.78 -41.96 10.15
N SER A 365 1.72 -41.64 9.23
CA SER A 365 3.15 -41.58 9.56
C SER A 365 3.50 -40.52 10.61
N PHE A 366 2.71 -39.43 10.69
CA PHE A 366 2.85 -38.41 11.71
C PHE A 366 1.97 -38.64 12.95
N ASN A 367 1.44 -39.86 13.13
CA ASN A 367 0.52 -40.23 14.22
C ASN A 367 -0.72 -39.29 14.29
N ILE A 368 -1.33 -39.02 13.15
CA ILE A 368 -2.56 -38.27 13.02
C ILE A 368 -3.55 -39.17 12.26
N ASP A 369 -4.59 -39.62 12.96
CA ASP A 369 -5.64 -40.41 12.32
C ASP A 369 -6.63 -39.46 11.66
N VAL A 370 -6.80 -39.62 10.36
CA VAL A 370 -7.73 -38.84 9.53
C VAL A 370 -8.38 -39.77 8.51
N LYS A 371 -9.55 -39.41 8.04
CA LYS A 371 -10.24 -40.09 6.93
C LYS A 371 -10.62 -39.04 5.89
N VAL A 372 -10.33 -39.30 4.62
CA VAL A 372 -10.83 -38.49 3.51
C VAL A 372 -12.28 -38.90 3.23
N GLU A 373 -13.23 -37.99 3.45
CA GLU A 373 -14.66 -38.27 3.23
C GLU A 373 -15.06 -37.95 1.78
N ARG A 374 -14.53 -36.87 1.21
CA ARG A 374 -14.87 -36.40 -0.14
C ARG A 374 -13.66 -35.77 -0.85
N ALA A 375 -13.64 -35.86 -2.16
CA ALA A 375 -12.70 -35.16 -3.00
C ALA A 375 -13.45 -34.44 -4.14
N GLU A 376 -13.29 -33.11 -4.22
CA GLU A 376 -13.89 -32.25 -5.23
C GLU A 376 -12.81 -31.80 -6.22
N ILE A 377 -12.98 -32.12 -7.50
CA ILE A 377 -12.04 -31.78 -8.57
C ILE A 377 -12.46 -30.44 -9.17
N GLY A 378 -11.78 -29.35 -8.77
CA GLY A 378 -12.00 -28.04 -9.33
C GLY A 378 -11.13 -27.75 -10.56
N PRO A 379 -11.21 -26.51 -11.10
CA PRO A 379 -10.47 -26.12 -12.31
C PRO A 379 -8.95 -26.12 -12.12
N SER A 380 -8.46 -25.64 -10.98
CA SER A 380 -7.03 -25.45 -10.69
C SER A 380 -6.53 -26.36 -9.59
N VAL A 381 -7.38 -26.71 -8.64
CA VAL A 381 -7.05 -27.55 -7.49
C VAL A 381 -8.12 -28.59 -7.24
N THR A 382 -7.71 -29.70 -6.61
CA THR A 382 -8.64 -30.68 -6.02
C THR A 382 -8.69 -30.45 -4.52
N LYS A 383 -9.89 -30.27 -3.95
CA LYS A 383 -10.15 -30.11 -2.52
C LYS A 383 -10.50 -31.45 -1.91
N TYR A 384 -9.68 -31.91 -0.95
CA TYR A 384 -9.94 -33.12 -0.17
C TYR A 384 -10.55 -32.71 1.18
N GLU A 385 -11.76 -33.14 1.44
CA GLU A 385 -12.44 -32.93 2.73
C GLU A 385 -12.06 -34.08 3.68
N VAL A 386 -11.34 -33.71 4.72
CA VAL A 386 -10.70 -34.67 5.63
C VAL A 386 -11.32 -34.55 7.01
N LYS A 387 -11.79 -35.66 7.56
CA LYS A 387 -12.30 -35.74 8.93
C LYS A 387 -11.20 -36.18 9.88
N PRO A 388 -10.77 -35.35 10.81
CA PRO A 388 -9.85 -35.73 11.87
C PRO A 388 -10.54 -36.64 12.91
N ALA A 389 -9.81 -37.60 13.45
CA ALA A 389 -10.29 -38.36 14.61
C ALA A 389 -10.45 -37.47 15.84
N VAL A 390 -11.34 -37.89 16.76
CA VAL A 390 -11.61 -37.14 17.99
C VAL A 390 -10.33 -36.96 18.80
N GLY A 391 -10.06 -35.72 19.23
CA GLY A 391 -8.87 -35.36 19.98
C GLY A 391 -7.68 -34.85 19.12
N VAL A 392 -7.79 -34.91 17.80
CA VAL A 392 -6.77 -34.33 16.91
C VAL A 392 -6.93 -32.79 16.85
N ARG A 393 -5.89 -32.05 17.22
CA ARG A 393 -5.89 -30.58 17.16
C ARG A 393 -5.68 -30.12 15.72
N VAL A 394 -6.50 -29.20 15.25
CA VAL A 394 -6.46 -28.60 13.90
C VAL A 394 -5.06 -28.08 13.54
N ASN A 395 -4.37 -27.41 14.46
CA ASN A 395 -3.03 -26.91 14.22
C ASN A 395 -1.99 -27.99 13.89
N ARG A 396 -2.21 -29.26 14.32
CA ARG A 396 -1.32 -30.37 13.93
C ARG A 396 -1.43 -30.69 12.45
N ILE A 397 -2.62 -30.55 11.88
CA ILE A 397 -2.88 -30.76 10.46
C ILE A 397 -2.33 -29.57 9.66
N SER A 398 -2.64 -28.34 10.06
CA SER A 398 -2.21 -27.13 9.34
C SER A 398 -0.69 -26.99 9.26
N ASN A 399 0.05 -27.49 10.24
CA ASN A 399 1.52 -27.41 10.26
C ASN A 399 2.19 -28.42 9.33
N LEU A 400 1.45 -29.39 8.76
CA LEU A 400 1.99 -30.40 7.85
C LEU A 400 1.84 -30.01 6.36
N ALA A 401 1.47 -28.78 6.04
CA ALA A 401 1.24 -28.35 4.67
C ALA A 401 2.46 -28.62 3.76
N ASP A 402 3.66 -28.31 4.24
CA ASP A 402 4.90 -28.51 3.48
C ASP A 402 5.27 -30.01 3.36
N ASP A 403 5.03 -30.81 4.40
CA ASP A 403 5.25 -32.26 4.38
C ASP A 403 4.27 -32.95 3.43
N LEU A 404 3.01 -32.52 3.40
CA LEU A 404 2.00 -33.00 2.46
C LEU A 404 2.34 -32.61 1.01
N ALA A 405 2.80 -31.37 0.79
CA ALA A 405 3.25 -30.92 -0.52
C ALA A 405 4.41 -31.80 -1.04
N LEU A 406 5.36 -32.12 -0.17
CA LEU A 406 6.46 -33.02 -0.50
C LEU A 406 5.97 -34.45 -0.84
N ALA A 407 5.08 -35.03 -0.02
CA ALA A 407 4.55 -36.36 -0.22
C ALA A 407 3.74 -36.52 -1.52
N LEU A 408 2.98 -35.47 -1.86
CA LEU A 408 2.14 -35.40 -3.07
C LEU A 408 2.93 -34.96 -4.31
N ALA A 409 4.21 -34.59 -4.17
CA ALA A 409 5.02 -33.94 -5.19
C ALA A 409 4.33 -32.67 -5.79
N ALA A 410 3.58 -31.97 -4.97
CA ALA A 410 2.88 -30.74 -5.32
C ALA A 410 3.76 -29.51 -5.06
N LYS A 411 3.56 -28.44 -5.85
CA LYS A 411 4.31 -27.18 -5.66
C LYS A 411 4.01 -26.55 -4.31
N ASP A 412 2.76 -26.58 -3.90
CA ASP A 412 2.26 -26.03 -2.65
C ASP A 412 0.93 -26.68 -2.29
N VAL A 413 0.57 -26.71 -1.01
CA VAL A 413 -0.70 -27.22 -0.50
C VAL A 413 -1.31 -26.16 0.42
N ARG A 414 -2.57 -25.78 0.18
CA ARG A 414 -3.31 -24.89 1.07
C ARG A 414 -4.24 -25.71 1.96
N ILE A 415 -4.20 -25.46 3.26
CA ILE A 415 -5.07 -26.12 4.24
C ILE A 415 -6.05 -25.12 4.80
N GLU A 416 -7.33 -25.39 4.61
CA GLU A 416 -8.46 -24.68 5.18
C GLU A 416 -8.97 -25.43 6.40
N ALA A 417 -8.77 -24.89 7.59
CA ALA A 417 -9.02 -25.66 8.79
C ALA A 417 -9.61 -24.78 9.92
N PRO A 418 -10.90 -24.94 10.26
CA PRO A 418 -11.90 -25.82 9.63
C PRO A 418 -12.48 -25.25 8.33
N ILE A 419 -13.17 -26.07 7.52
CA ILE A 419 -14.02 -25.57 6.44
C ILE A 419 -15.20 -24.85 7.08
N PRO A 420 -15.56 -23.62 6.62
CA PRO A 420 -16.71 -22.90 7.14
C PRO A 420 -18.00 -23.75 7.07
N GLY A 421 -18.71 -23.84 8.21
CA GLY A 421 -19.96 -24.60 8.31
C GLY A 421 -19.83 -26.12 8.35
N LYS A 422 -18.59 -26.70 8.29
CA LYS A 422 -18.35 -28.14 8.33
C LYS A 422 -17.36 -28.53 9.43
N SER A 423 -17.53 -29.71 10.05
CA SER A 423 -16.54 -30.29 10.99
C SER A 423 -15.42 -31.02 10.29
N LEU A 424 -14.97 -30.52 9.14
CA LEU A 424 -13.98 -31.09 8.24
C LEU A 424 -12.83 -30.11 8.00
N VAL A 425 -11.69 -30.63 7.56
CA VAL A 425 -10.53 -29.86 7.12
C VAL A 425 -10.41 -30.01 5.61
N GLY A 426 -10.33 -28.89 4.89
CA GLY A 426 -10.09 -28.87 3.45
C GLY A 426 -8.59 -28.86 3.15
N ILE A 427 -8.13 -29.77 2.31
CA ILE A 427 -6.76 -29.81 1.79
C ILE A 427 -6.82 -29.59 0.28
N GLU A 428 -6.37 -28.44 -0.17
CA GLU A 428 -6.36 -28.06 -1.57
C GLU A 428 -5.01 -28.40 -2.20
N VAL A 429 -5.04 -29.33 -3.14
CA VAL A 429 -3.87 -29.82 -3.86
C VAL A 429 -3.93 -29.40 -5.32
N PRO A 430 -2.89 -28.80 -5.90
CA PRO A 430 -2.87 -28.44 -7.31
C PRO A 430 -3.15 -29.63 -8.23
N ASN A 431 -3.98 -29.43 -9.25
CA ASN A 431 -4.19 -30.40 -10.30
C ASN A 431 -2.92 -30.57 -11.16
N SER A 432 -2.75 -31.69 -11.79
CA SER A 432 -1.65 -31.92 -12.72
C SER A 432 -1.72 -31.04 -13.96
N GLU A 433 -2.93 -30.74 -14.40
CA GLU A 433 -3.21 -29.81 -15.49
C GLU A 433 -4.27 -28.79 -15.00
N ILE A 434 -3.95 -27.47 -15.07
CA ILE A 434 -4.89 -26.42 -14.73
C ILE A 434 -5.87 -26.24 -15.89
N ALA A 435 -7.16 -26.43 -15.64
CA ALA A 435 -8.19 -26.18 -16.62
C ALA A 435 -8.50 -24.67 -16.70
N THR A 436 -8.34 -24.10 -17.90
CA THR A 436 -8.71 -22.69 -18.13
C THR A 436 -10.22 -22.55 -18.10
N VAL A 437 -10.76 -21.68 -17.27
CA VAL A 437 -12.17 -21.29 -17.27
C VAL A 437 -12.33 -20.18 -18.31
N SER A 438 -13.11 -20.40 -19.39
CA SER A 438 -13.32 -19.34 -20.37
C SER A 438 -14.32 -18.32 -19.85
N PHE A 439 -14.20 -17.07 -20.33
CA PHE A 439 -15.16 -16.03 -20.00
C PHE A 439 -16.56 -16.40 -20.52
N ARG A 440 -16.65 -17.01 -21.71
CA ARG A 440 -17.92 -17.45 -22.28
C ARG A 440 -18.63 -18.50 -21.42
N GLU A 441 -17.91 -19.55 -21.01
CA GLU A 441 -18.42 -20.60 -20.12
C GLU A 441 -18.94 -20.02 -18.81
N LEU A 442 -18.16 -19.12 -18.18
CA LEU A 442 -18.53 -18.50 -16.92
C LEU A 442 -19.75 -17.58 -17.08
N TRP A 443 -19.82 -16.81 -18.16
CA TRP A 443 -20.94 -15.92 -18.46
C TRP A 443 -22.26 -16.70 -18.63
N GLU A 444 -22.24 -17.80 -19.39
CA GLU A 444 -23.42 -18.64 -19.64
C GLU A 444 -23.91 -19.35 -18.36
N GLN A 445 -23.00 -19.73 -17.47
CA GLN A 445 -23.32 -20.39 -16.20
C GLN A 445 -23.80 -19.43 -15.10
N SER A 446 -23.31 -18.19 -15.08
CA SER A 446 -23.47 -17.29 -13.95
C SER A 446 -24.89 -16.80 -13.68
N LYS A 447 -25.84 -17.00 -14.62
CA LYS A 447 -27.27 -16.58 -14.52
C LYS A 447 -27.47 -15.22 -13.83
N THR A 448 -26.56 -14.25 -14.10
CA THR A 448 -26.63 -12.91 -13.49
C THR A 448 -27.91 -12.19 -13.92
N ASP A 449 -28.48 -11.40 -12.99
CA ASP A 449 -29.69 -10.62 -13.28
C ASP A 449 -29.42 -9.56 -14.35
N PRO A 450 -30.14 -9.52 -15.47
CA PRO A 450 -29.99 -8.49 -16.49
C PRO A 450 -30.23 -7.06 -15.97
N ASN A 451 -31.04 -6.89 -14.92
CA ASN A 451 -31.34 -5.59 -14.34
C ASN A 451 -30.22 -5.08 -13.42
N LYS A 452 -29.38 -5.98 -12.92
CA LYS A 452 -28.20 -5.61 -12.11
C LYS A 452 -27.00 -5.35 -13.02
N LEU A 453 -26.89 -4.12 -13.50
CA LEU A 453 -25.88 -3.72 -14.50
C LEU A 453 -24.43 -3.95 -14.03
N LEU A 454 -24.19 -3.88 -12.74
CA LEU A 454 -22.86 -3.99 -12.11
C LEU A 454 -22.62 -5.37 -11.45
N GLU A 455 -23.51 -6.34 -11.63
CA GLU A 455 -23.28 -7.72 -11.23
C GLU A 455 -22.45 -8.44 -12.28
N VAL A 456 -21.25 -8.84 -11.92
CA VAL A 456 -20.24 -9.43 -12.84
C VAL A 456 -19.79 -10.80 -12.35
N PRO A 457 -19.62 -11.80 -13.21
CA PRO A 457 -19.07 -13.09 -12.85
C PRO A 457 -17.55 -12.96 -12.66
N LEU A 458 -17.03 -13.42 -11.51
CA LEU A 458 -15.60 -13.34 -11.19
C LEU A 458 -14.84 -14.60 -11.59
N GLY A 459 -15.41 -15.78 -11.33
CA GLY A 459 -14.72 -17.06 -11.54
C GLY A 459 -15.53 -18.24 -11.07
N LYS A 460 -14.93 -19.42 -11.13
CA LYS A 460 -15.48 -20.66 -10.60
C LYS A 460 -14.82 -21.03 -9.27
N ALA A 461 -15.64 -21.44 -8.31
CA ALA A 461 -15.17 -22.01 -7.07
C ALA A 461 -14.61 -23.43 -7.29
N VAL A 462 -14.02 -24.01 -6.25
CA VAL A 462 -13.44 -25.36 -6.33
C VAL A 462 -14.50 -26.43 -6.61
N ASP A 463 -15.73 -26.20 -6.12
CA ASP A 463 -16.88 -27.08 -6.40
C ASP A 463 -17.46 -26.93 -7.81
N GLY A 464 -16.89 -26.07 -8.65
CA GLY A 464 -17.35 -25.77 -10.02
C GLY A 464 -18.44 -24.72 -10.14
N SER A 465 -19.00 -24.23 -9.04
CA SER A 465 -20.04 -23.19 -9.05
C SER A 465 -19.48 -21.85 -9.55
N ALA A 466 -20.26 -21.15 -10.37
CA ALA A 466 -19.93 -19.79 -10.78
C ALA A 466 -20.20 -18.81 -9.63
N ARG A 467 -19.22 -17.96 -9.34
CA ARG A 467 -19.35 -16.90 -8.34
C ARG A 467 -19.37 -15.53 -9.00
N SER A 468 -20.39 -14.75 -8.67
CA SER A 468 -20.58 -13.38 -9.14
C SER A 468 -20.29 -12.38 -8.04
N PHE A 469 -19.99 -11.15 -8.44
CA PHE A 469 -19.76 -10.00 -7.58
C PHE A 469 -20.64 -8.85 -8.04
N ASP A 470 -21.43 -8.28 -7.15
CA ASP A 470 -22.28 -7.12 -7.42
C ASP A 470 -21.64 -5.84 -6.86
N LEU A 471 -21.11 -5.01 -7.77
CA LEU A 471 -20.50 -3.73 -7.40
C LEU A 471 -21.53 -2.74 -6.82
N GLY A 472 -22.81 -2.86 -7.15
CA GLY A 472 -23.87 -2.05 -6.55
C GLY A 472 -24.10 -2.38 -5.07
N ARG A 473 -24.00 -3.67 -4.72
CA ARG A 473 -24.11 -4.15 -3.33
C ARG A 473 -22.81 -3.97 -2.56
N MET A 474 -21.70 -4.29 -3.18
CA MET A 474 -20.33 -4.20 -2.64
C MET A 474 -19.56 -3.10 -3.38
N PRO A 475 -19.70 -1.82 -3.02
CA PRO A 475 -19.48 -0.68 -3.91
C PRO A 475 -18.03 -0.48 -4.37
N HIS A 476 -17.06 -1.05 -3.68
CA HIS A 476 -15.65 -0.83 -3.97
C HIS A 476 -14.90 -2.15 -3.85
N LEU A 477 -14.02 -2.38 -4.82
CA LEU A 477 -13.21 -3.59 -4.93
C LEU A 477 -11.73 -3.27 -5.00
N LEU A 478 -10.94 -3.88 -4.14
CA LEU A 478 -9.48 -3.87 -4.21
C LEU A 478 -8.99 -5.15 -4.88
N VAL A 479 -8.17 -5.03 -5.92
CA VAL A 479 -7.61 -6.16 -6.68
C VAL A 479 -6.09 -6.09 -6.63
N ALA A 480 -5.44 -7.07 -6.01
CA ALA A 480 -3.98 -7.05 -5.90
C ALA A 480 -3.34 -8.39 -6.22
N GLY A 481 -2.11 -8.37 -6.74
CA GLY A 481 -1.33 -9.57 -7.06
C GLY A 481 -0.11 -9.28 -7.90
N SER A 482 0.86 -10.20 -7.93
CA SER A 482 2.09 -10.04 -8.69
C SER A 482 1.86 -10.06 -10.21
N THR A 483 2.83 -9.56 -10.97
CA THR A 483 2.80 -9.56 -12.44
C THR A 483 2.59 -10.99 -12.97
N GLY A 484 1.67 -11.14 -13.93
CA GLY A 484 1.35 -12.45 -14.52
C GLY A 484 0.44 -13.34 -13.65
N SER A 485 -0.07 -12.87 -12.51
CA SER A 485 -0.97 -13.63 -11.64
C SER A 485 -2.40 -13.75 -12.18
N GLY A 486 -2.82 -12.85 -13.09
CA GLY A 486 -4.16 -12.82 -13.68
C GLY A 486 -4.97 -11.55 -13.39
N LYS A 487 -4.36 -10.54 -12.68
CA LYS A 487 -5.01 -9.27 -12.30
C LYS A 487 -5.66 -8.54 -13.47
N SER A 488 -4.88 -8.25 -14.52
CA SER A 488 -5.36 -7.50 -15.69
C SER A 488 -6.45 -8.24 -16.45
N VAL A 489 -6.32 -9.56 -16.59
CA VAL A 489 -7.33 -10.41 -17.22
C VAL A 489 -8.67 -10.34 -16.46
N ALA A 490 -8.61 -10.36 -15.11
CA ALA A 490 -9.83 -10.23 -14.30
C ALA A 490 -10.47 -8.84 -14.42
N VAL A 491 -9.65 -7.77 -14.42
CA VAL A 491 -10.16 -6.39 -14.63
C VAL A 491 -10.81 -6.27 -15.99
N ASN A 492 -10.20 -6.81 -17.06
CA ASN A 492 -10.81 -6.85 -18.40
C ASN A 492 -12.10 -7.67 -18.42
N GLY A 493 -12.17 -8.78 -17.70
CA GLY A 493 -13.38 -9.57 -17.53
C GLY A 493 -14.52 -8.78 -16.86
N ILE A 494 -14.21 -8.00 -15.83
CA ILE A 494 -15.20 -7.13 -15.16
C ILE A 494 -15.69 -6.03 -16.10
N ILE A 495 -14.78 -5.33 -16.80
CA ILE A 495 -15.14 -4.27 -17.76
C ILE A 495 -16.02 -4.85 -18.86
N SER A 496 -15.60 -5.96 -19.48
CA SER A 496 -16.36 -6.62 -20.55
C SER A 496 -17.73 -7.06 -20.07
N SER A 497 -17.86 -7.57 -18.85
CA SER A 497 -19.13 -7.95 -18.25
C SER A 497 -20.10 -6.77 -18.13
N ILE A 498 -19.59 -5.61 -17.72
CA ILE A 498 -20.41 -4.38 -17.61
C ILE A 498 -20.80 -3.89 -19.01
N LEU A 499 -19.86 -3.86 -19.96
CA LEU A 499 -20.12 -3.44 -21.34
C LEU A 499 -21.16 -4.32 -22.05
N MET A 500 -21.27 -5.60 -21.67
CA MET A 500 -22.28 -6.52 -22.20
C MET A 500 -23.68 -6.33 -21.59
N LYS A 501 -23.80 -5.65 -20.45
CA LYS A 501 -25.06 -5.43 -19.74
C LYS A 501 -25.58 -4.00 -19.80
N ALA A 502 -24.70 -3.03 -19.89
CA ALA A 502 -25.02 -1.63 -19.71
C ALA A 502 -24.80 -0.82 -20.98
N ARG A 503 -25.73 0.11 -21.25
CA ARG A 503 -25.60 1.11 -22.30
C ARG A 503 -24.78 2.31 -21.79
N PRO A 504 -24.22 3.15 -22.68
CA PRO A 504 -23.45 4.34 -22.29
C PRO A 504 -24.21 5.39 -21.47
N ASP A 505 -25.53 5.41 -21.54
CA ASP A 505 -26.43 6.27 -20.76
C ASP A 505 -26.70 5.69 -19.35
N GLN A 506 -26.43 4.42 -19.12
CA GLN A 506 -26.66 3.74 -17.85
C GLN A 506 -25.41 3.62 -17.00
N VAL A 507 -24.24 3.40 -17.62
CA VAL A 507 -22.95 3.26 -16.93
C VAL A 507 -21.86 4.05 -17.66
N LYS A 508 -21.14 4.86 -16.92
CA LYS A 508 -19.98 5.60 -17.39
C LYS A 508 -18.72 5.15 -16.65
N PHE A 509 -17.59 5.19 -17.35
CA PHE A 509 -16.28 4.83 -16.78
C PHE A 509 -15.36 6.04 -16.67
N LEU A 510 -14.59 6.10 -15.56
CA LEU A 510 -13.38 6.89 -15.45
C LEU A 510 -12.22 5.90 -15.29
N MET A 511 -11.34 5.83 -16.27
CA MET A 511 -10.23 4.87 -16.29
C MET A 511 -8.88 5.56 -16.12
N VAL A 512 -8.03 4.98 -15.27
CA VAL A 512 -6.67 5.46 -14.99
C VAL A 512 -5.68 4.34 -15.22
N ASP A 513 -4.77 4.55 -16.18
CA ASP A 513 -3.71 3.61 -16.56
C ASP A 513 -2.37 4.36 -16.70
N PRO A 514 -1.60 4.50 -15.60
CA PRO A 514 -0.32 5.20 -15.63
C PRO A 514 0.74 4.55 -16.54
N LYS A 515 0.55 3.26 -16.86
CA LYS A 515 1.51 2.48 -17.67
C LYS A 515 1.19 2.45 -19.15
N MET A 516 -0.01 2.90 -19.57
CA MET A 516 -0.50 2.89 -20.95
C MET A 516 -0.49 1.48 -21.60
N VAL A 517 -0.79 0.43 -20.84
CA VAL A 517 -0.66 -0.96 -21.32
C VAL A 517 -1.99 -1.68 -21.32
N GLU A 518 -2.77 -1.58 -20.24
CA GLU A 518 -3.89 -2.48 -19.96
C GLU A 518 -5.25 -1.88 -20.39
N LEU A 519 -5.47 -0.58 -20.14
CA LEU A 519 -6.77 0.06 -20.35
C LEU A 519 -6.83 0.94 -21.61
N SER A 520 -5.72 1.17 -22.28
CA SER A 520 -5.65 2.03 -23.48
C SER A 520 -6.52 1.52 -24.64
N VAL A 521 -6.82 0.22 -24.69
CA VAL A 521 -7.72 -0.40 -25.70
C VAL A 521 -9.13 0.17 -25.63
N TYR A 522 -9.59 0.59 -24.44
CA TYR A 522 -10.92 1.15 -24.20
C TYR A 522 -11.05 2.64 -24.56
N ASN A 523 -10.00 3.35 -24.96
CA ASN A 523 -10.13 4.72 -25.43
C ASN A 523 -11.21 4.80 -26.53
N ASP A 524 -11.92 5.89 -26.60
CA ASP A 524 -12.96 6.22 -27.59
C ASP A 524 -14.25 5.37 -27.52
N ILE A 525 -14.45 4.55 -26.47
CA ILE A 525 -15.78 3.96 -26.25
C ILE A 525 -16.74 5.01 -25.67
N PRO A 526 -18.04 4.99 -26.04
CA PRO A 526 -19.01 5.98 -25.57
C PRO A 526 -19.32 5.92 -24.07
N HIS A 527 -18.83 4.89 -23.39
CA HIS A 527 -18.96 4.76 -21.92
C HIS A 527 -17.92 5.58 -21.15
N LEU A 528 -16.86 6.11 -21.78
CA LEU A 528 -15.86 6.90 -21.08
C LEU A 528 -16.36 8.32 -20.79
N LEU A 529 -16.10 8.82 -19.57
CA LEU A 529 -16.30 10.22 -19.20
C LEU A 529 -15.23 11.12 -19.82
N ILE A 530 -13.98 10.68 -19.76
CA ILE A 530 -12.79 11.34 -20.33
C ILE A 530 -11.87 10.26 -20.93
N PRO A 531 -10.93 10.62 -21.80
CA PRO A 531 -9.91 9.68 -22.26
C PRO A 531 -9.20 9.01 -21.08
N VAL A 532 -8.70 7.78 -21.26
CA VAL A 532 -7.97 7.06 -20.22
C VAL A 532 -6.82 7.93 -19.68
N VAL A 533 -6.84 8.22 -18.38
CA VAL A 533 -5.89 9.12 -17.74
C VAL A 533 -4.58 8.39 -17.50
N THR A 534 -3.50 8.90 -18.08
CA THR A 534 -2.17 8.27 -18.02
C THR A 534 -1.21 8.96 -17.05
N ASN A 535 -1.41 10.26 -16.80
CA ASN A 535 -0.57 11.03 -15.89
C ASN A 535 -1.08 10.90 -14.44
N PRO A 536 -0.25 10.46 -13.47
CA PRO A 536 -0.68 10.29 -12.08
C PRO A 536 -1.22 11.55 -11.41
N ARG A 537 -0.68 12.74 -11.72
CA ARG A 537 -1.17 14.02 -11.18
C ARG A 537 -2.55 14.37 -11.75
N LYS A 538 -2.73 14.18 -13.06
CA LYS A 538 -4.06 14.34 -13.69
C LYS A 538 -5.05 13.34 -13.12
N ALA A 539 -4.62 12.11 -12.81
CA ALA A 539 -5.45 11.10 -12.18
C ALA A 539 -5.94 11.52 -10.78
N ALA A 540 -5.07 12.12 -9.96
CA ALA A 540 -5.47 12.66 -8.66
C ALA A 540 -6.54 13.75 -8.79
N LYS A 541 -6.40 14.68 -9.75
CA LYS A 541 -7.43 15.70 -10.04
C LYS A 541 -8.71 15.08 -10.60
N ALA A 542 -8.62 14.09 -11.49
CA ALA A 542 -9.80 13.38 -11.99
C ALA A 542 -10.58 12.68 -10.87
N LEU A 543 -9.87 12.04 -9.92
CA LEU A 543 -10.51 11.47 -8.73
C LEU A 543 -11.19 12.55 -7.87
N GLN A 544 -10.58 13.74 -7.74
CA GLN A 544 -11.23 14.85 -7.04
C GLN A 544 -12.50 15.32 -7.76
N LYS A 545 -12.50 15.38 -9.10
CA LYS A 545 -13.71 15.68 -9.90
C LYS A 545 -14.83 14.66 -9.65
N VAL A 546 -14.51 13.39 -9.48
CA VAL A 546 -15.51 12.36 -9.09
C VAL A 546 -16.05 12.60 -7.69
N VAL A 547 -15.22 13.10 -6.75
CA VAL A 547 -15.68 13.52 -5.42
C VAL A 547 -16.64 14.71 -5.54
N ASP A 548 -16.31 15.68 -6.36
CA ASP A 548 -17.14 16.87 -6.57
C ASP A 548 -18.51 16.47 -7.19
N GLU A 549 -18.51 15.56 -8.19
CA GLU A 549 -19.74 14.99 -8.75
C GLU A 549 -20.57 14.22 -7.70
N MET A 550 -19.93 13.46 -6.83
CA MET A 550 -20.63 12.79 -5.74
C MET A 550 -21.36 13.81 -4.84
N GLU A 551 -20.71 14.89 -4.47
CA GLU A 551 -21.32 15.94 -3.62
C GLU A 551 -22.46 16.65 -4.40
N ASN A 552 -22.28 16.93 -5.69
CA ASN A 552 -23.35 17.50 -6.56
C ASN A 552 -24.58 16.58 -6.58
N ARG A 553 -24.39 15.26 -6.72
CA ARG A 553 -25.49 14.29 -6.66
C ARG A 553 -26.22 14.32 -5.34
N TYR A 554 -25.52 14.44 -4.22
CA TYR A 554 -26.15 14.60 -2.91
C TYR A 554 -26.95 15.88 -2.79
N GLU A 555 -26.52 16.99 -3.37
CA GLU A 555 -27.30 18.22 -3.44
C GLU A 555 -28.58 18.04 -4.25
N LEU A 556 -28.49 17.35 -5.41
CA LEU A 556 -29.68 16.98 -6.21
C LEU A 556 -30.62 16.10 -5.41
N PHE A 557 -30.10 15.04 -4.75
CA PHE A 557 -30.94 14.16 -3.93
C PHE A 557 -31.67 14.91 -2.82
N SER A 558 -31.00 15.88 -2.19
CA SER A 558 -31.62 16.74 -1.19
C SER A 558 -32.73 17.60 -1.77
N LYS A 559 -32.50 18.23 -2.93
CA LYS A 559 -33.51 19.05 -3.63
C LYS A 559 -34.76 18.24 -4.02
N PHE A 560 -34.56 16.99 -4.45
CA PHE A 560 -35.64 16.11 -4.88
C PHE A 560 -36.22 15.23 -3.74
N GLY A 561 -35.71 15.35 -2.50
CA GLY A 561 -36.20 14.60 -1.34
C GLY A 561 -35.99 13.07 -1.48
N VAL A 562 -34.90 12.64 -2.12
CA VAL A 562 -34.51 11.24 -2.30
C VAL A 562 -33.21 10.94 -1.57
N ARG A 563 -32.90 9.65 -1.33
CA ARG A 563 -31.73 9.26 -0.53
C ARG A 563 -30.59 8.67 -1.37
N ASN A 564 -30.89 8.26 -2.59
CA ASN A 564 -29.94 7.57 -3.45
C ASN A 564 -30.28 7.76 -4.93
N ILE A 565 -29.36 7.35 -5.81
CA ILE A 565 -29.50 7.44 -7.27
C ILE A 565 -30.72 6.67 -7.79
N ALA A 566 -31.03 5.49 -7.23
CA ALA A 566 -32.18 4.71 -7.67
C ALA A 566 -33.51 5.46 -7.43
N GLY A 567 -33.66 6.06 -6.24
CA GLY A 567 -34.83 6.90 -5.94
C GLY A 567 -34.89 8.16 -6.80
N TYR A 568 -33.74 8.76 -7.15
CA TYR A 568 -33.70 9.89 -8.07
C TYR A 568 -34.14 9.47 -9.48
N ASN A 569 -33.53 8.41 -10.04
CA ASN A 569 -33.83 7.93 -11.38
C ASN A 569 -35.29 7.46 -11.50
N ALA A 570 -35.85 6.82 -10.47
CA ALA A 570 -37.28 6.46 -10.48
C ALA A 570 -38.19 7.70 -10.56
N LYS A 571 -37.86 8.78 -9.82
CA LYS A 571 -38.63 10.05 -9.97
C LYS A 571 -38.47 10.68 -11.35
N VAL A 572 -37.27 10.61 -11.94
CA VAL A 572 -37.07 11.09 -13.32
C VAL A 572 -37.86 10.27 -14.33
N GLU A 573 -37.91 8.95 -14.16
CA GLU A 573 -38.74 8.08 -15.02
C GLU A 573 -40.25 8.39 -14.89
N ASP A 574 -40.73 8.58 -13.65
CA ASP A 574 -42.13 8.99 -13.40
C ASP A 574 -42.46 10.36 -14.03
N TRP A 575 -41.54 11.33 -13.91
CA TRP A 575 -41.65 12.61 -14.56
C TRP A 575 -41.68 12.47 -16.07
N ASN A 576 -40.77 11.66 -16.63
CA ASN A 576 -40.70 11.40 -18.06
C ASN A 576 -41.97 10.70 -18.63
N ALA A 577 -42.68 9.95 -17.81
CA ALA A 577 -43.94 9.34 -18.19
C ALA A 577 -45.09 10.35 -18.30
N GLN A 578 -45.04 11.43 -17.49
CA GLN A 578 -46.09 12.41 -17.33
C GLN A 578 -45.85 13.74 -18.08
N SER A 579 -44.61 14.10 -18.34
CA SER A 579 -44.18 15.37 -18.92
C SER A 579 -43.78 15.24 -20.40
N GLN A 580 -43.95 16.31 -21.18
CA GLN A 580 -43.38 16.42 -22.52
C GLN A 580 -41.89 16.75 -22.52
N GLU A 581 -41.43 17.45 -21.48
CA GLU A 581 -40.01 17.71 -21.27
C GLU A 581 -39.38 16.51 -20.56
N LYS A 582 -38.47 15.83 -21.26
CA LYS A 582 -37.77 14.64 -20.74
C LYS A 582 -36.53 15.05 -19.96
N GLN A 583 -36.38 14.53 -18.79
CA GLN A 583 -35.12 14.61 -17.99
C GLN A 583 -34.30 13.33 -18.18
N ILE A 584 -33.01 13.43 -17.98
CA ILE A 584 -32.08 12.32 -18.18
C ILE A 584 -31.76 11.68 -16.83
N PRO A 585 -31.96 10.35 -16.69
CA PRO A 585 -31.53 9.64 -15.49
C PRO A 585 -30.01 9.74 -15.31
N LEU A 586 -29.55 9.84 -14.07
CA LEU A 586 -28.12 9.83 -13.77
C LEU A 586 -27.50 8.46 -14.01
N PRO A 587 -26.38 8.35 -14.76
CA PRO A 587 -25.68 7.10 -14.94
C PRO A 587 -24.92 6.67 -13.67
N LEU A 588 -24.71 5.37 -13.53
CA LEU A 588 -23.74 4.84 -12.60
C LEU A 588 -22.32 5.19 -13.09
N ILE A 589 -21.41 5.48 -12.18
CA ILE A 589 -20.00 5.77 -12.51
C ILE A 589 -19.12 4.70 -11.92
N VAL A 590 -18.27 4.07 -12.76
CA VAL A 590 -17.27 3.09 -12.31
C VAL A 590 -15.88 3.66 -12.55
N VAL A 591 -15.17 3.93 -11.45
CA VAL A 591 -13.79 4.39 -11.46
C VAL A 591 -12.87 3.19 -11.42
N ILE A 592 -11.97 3.06 -12.39
CA ILE A 592 -11.01 1.95 -12.49
C ILE A 592 -9.59 2.49 -12.49
N VAL A 593 -8.80 2.04 -11.53
CA VAL A 593 -7.36 2.36 -11.42
C VAL A 593 -6.57 1.07 -11.59
N ASP A 594 -5.79 0.95 -12.67
CA ASP A 594 -5.02 -0.27 -12.95
C ASP A 594 -3.80 -0.42 -12.03
N GLU A 595 -3.11 0.67 -11.71
CA GLU A 595 -1.94 0.62 -10.82
C GLU A 595 -1.97 1.75 -9.79
N LEU A 596 -2.58 1.45 -8.65
CA LEU A 596 -2.68 2.40 -7.53
C LEU A 596 -1.30 2.82 -7.01
N ALA A 597 -0.30 1.92 -7.04
CA ALA A 597 1.04 2.22 -6.55
C ALA A 597 1.68 3.41 -7.27
N ASP A 598 1.48 3.54 -8.58
CA ASP A 598 2.10 4.62 -9.36
C ASP A 598 1.45 5.99 -9.04
N LEU A 599 0.17 6.01 -8.65
CA LEU A 599 -0.51 7.20 -8.15
C LEU A 599 -0.01 7.58 -6.75
N MET A 600 0.07 6.59 -5.85
CA MET A 600 0.51 6.79 -4.47
C MET A 600 1.98 7.27 -4.36
N MET A 601 2.81 6.96 -5.34
CA MET A 601 4.20 7.46 -5.40
C MET A 601 4.30 8.95 -5.76
N VAL A 602 3.29 9.53 -6.42
CA VAL A 602 3.34 10.90 -6.98
C VAL A 602 2.44 11.87 -6.22
N ALA A 603 1.24 11.43 -5.84
CA ALA A 603 0.20 12.25 -5.22
C ALA A 603 -0.54 11.46 -4.12
N SER A 604 0.24 10.89 -3.18
CA SER A 604 -0.27 9.95 -2.18
C SER A 604 -1.42 10.50 -1.36
N LYS A 605 -1.28 11.72 -0.86
CA LYS A 605 -2.27 12.32 0.04
C LYS A 605 -3.58 12.64 -0.68
N GLU A 606 -3.50 13.26 -1.84
CA GLU A 606 -4.66 13.66 -2.63
C GLU A 606 -5.46 12.44 -3.11
N VAL A 607 -4.74 11.40 -3.55
CA VAL A 607 -5.34 10.12 -3.99
C VAL A 607 -5.97 9.38 -2.82
N GLU A 608 -5.27 9.28 -1.68
CA GLU A 608 -5.80 8.63 -0.47
C GLU A 608 -7.04 9.35 0.05
N ASP A 609 -7.01 10.68 0.16
CA ASP A 609 -8.13 11.50 0.62
C ASP A 609 -9.35 11.33 -0.30
N ALA A 610 -9.17 11.32 -1.62
CA ALA A 610 -10.24 11.09 -2.59
C ALA A 610 -10.85 9.68 -2.47
N ILE A 611 -10.00 8.63 -2.37
CA ILE A 611 -10.45 7.25 -2.20
C ILE A 611 -11.25 7.07 -0.90
N ILE A 612 -10.77 7.66 0.20
CA ILE A 612 -11.48 7.60 1.49
C ILE A 612 -12.84 8.27 1.38
N ARG A 613 -12.92 9.46 0.78
CA ARG A 613 -14.15 10.23 0.66
C ARG A 613 -15.18 9.50 -0.23
N LEU A 614 -14.75 8.96 -1.34
CA LEU A 614 -15.58 8.11 -2.19
C LEU A 614 -16.00 6.82 -1.45
N GLY A 615 -15.07 6.13 -0.79
CA GLY A 615 -15.36 4.90 -0.06
C GLY A 615 -16.42 5.05 1.03
N GLN A 616 -16.52 6.25 1.64
CA GLN A 616 -17.49 6.52 2.71
C GLN A 616 -18.90 6.84 2.21
N LYS A 617 -19.05 7.48 1.04
CA LYS A 617 -20.32 8.06 0.62
C LYS A 617 -20.77 7.67 -0.78
N ALA A 618 -19.87 7.24 -1.67
CA ALA A 618 -20.16 7.16 -3.11
C ALA A 618 -21.23 6.12 -3.50
N ARG A 619 -21.48 5.09 -2.67
CA ARG A 619 -22.48 4.03 -2.94
C ARG A 619 -23.86 4.59 -3.23
N ALA A 620 -24.38 5.46 -2.38
CA ALA A 620 -25.72 6.05 -2.57
C ALA A 620 -25.78 7.00 -3.77
N ALA A 621 -24.66 7.60 -4.17
CA ALA A 621 -24.53 8.42 -5.38
C ALA A 621 -24.39 7.60 -6.67
N GLY A 622 -24.30 6.26 -6.59
CA GLY A 622 -24.09 5.37 -7.72
C GLY A 622 -22.68 5.44 -8.31
N ILE A 623 -21.68 5.68 -7.46
CA ILE A 623 -20.27 5.77 -7.85
C ILE A 623 -19.50 4.63 -7.19
N HIS A 624 -18.76 3.88 -7.98
CA HIS A 624 -18.08 2.65 -7.56
C HIS A 624 -16.62 2.67 -7.97
N MET A 625 -15.75 2.01 -7.21
CA MET A 625 -14.32 1.98 -7.47
C MET A 625 -13.79 0.55 -7.60
N ILE A 626 -12.92 0.34 -8.58
CA ILE A 626 -12.07 -0.84 -8.72
C ILE A 626 -10.62 -0.36 -8.66
N LEU A 627 -9.94 -0.64 -7.55
CA LEU A 627 -8.56 -0.22 -7.31
C LEU A 627 -7.65 -1.42 -7.48
N ALA A 628 -6.79 -1.40 -8.49
CA ALA A 628 -5.89 -2.50 -8.74
C ALA A 628 -4.42 -2.10 -8.49
N THR A 629 -3.58 -3.07 -8.06
CA THR A 629 -2.13 -2.87 -7.89
C THR A 629 -1.36 -4.18 -7.99
N GLN A 630 -0.16 -4.08 -8.63
CA GLN A 630 0.83 -5.17 -8.65
C GLN A 630 1.82 -5.09 -7.48
N ARG A 631 1.77 -4.02 -6.67
CA ARG A 631 2.66 -3.77 -5.53
C ARG A 631 1.87 -3.72 -4.22
N PRO A 632 1.58 -4.88 -3.61
CA PRO A 632 0.78 -4.96 -2.39
C PRO A 632 1.60 -4.58 -1.14
N SER A 633 2.14 -3.37 -1.08
CA SER A 633 2.83 -2.83 0.09
C SER A 633 1.88 -2.02 0.98
N VAL A 634 2.25 -1.84 2.25
CA VAL A 634 1.46 -1.05 3.22
C VAL A 634 1.36 0.42 2.82
N ASP A 635 2.38 0.94 2.13
CA ASP A 635 2.40 2.33 1.63
C ASP A 635 1.41 2.55 0.48
N VAL A 636 1.03 1.50 -0.23
CA VAL A 636 0.04 1.53 -1.33
C VAL A 636 -1.35 1.17 -0.82
N ILE A 637 -1.45 0.08 -0.05
CA ILE A 637 -2.70 -0.42 0.53
C ILE A 637 -2.70 -0.06 2.02
N SER A 638 -2.94 1.21 2.31
CA SER A 638 -2.97 1.71 3.68
C SER A 638 -4.15 1.15 4.49
N GLY A 639 -4.05 1.26 5.81
CA GLY A 639 -5.16 0.87 6.70
C GLY A 639 -6.45 1.66 6.44
N LEU A 640 -6.32 2.92 6.01
CA LEU A 640 -7.45 3.79 5.69
C LEU A 640 -8.15 3.36 4.40
N ILE A 641 -7.39 3.01 3.35
CA ILE A 641 -7.94 2.45 2.11
C ILE A 641 -8.67 1.14 2.40
N LYS A 642 -8.06 0.22 3.17
CA LYS A 642 -8.69 -1.06 3.54
C LYS A 642 -9.98 -0.92 4.34
N ALA A 643 -10.08 0.09 5.18
CA ALA A 643 -11.29 0.37 5.95
C ALA A 643 -12.47 0.85 5.09
N ASN A 644 -12.18 1.49 3.95
CA ASN A 644 -13.18 2.08 3.06
C ASN A 644 -13.41 1.26 1.77
N VAL A 645 -12.55 0.26 1.49
CA VAL A 645 -12.66 -0.67 0.37
C VAL A 645 -12.62 -2.09 0.94
N PRO A 646 -13.74 -2.58 1.47
CA PRO A 646 -13.76 -3.82 2.26
C PRO A 646 -13.72 -5.10 1.41
N SER A 647 -14.27 -5.09 0.19
CA SER A 647 -14.22 -6.26 -0.70
C SER A 647 -12.88 -6.35 -1.42
N ARG A 648 -12.28 -7.54 -1.41
CA ARG A 648 -10.89 -7.70 -1.86
C ARG A 648 -10.68 -8.96 -2.66
N VAL A 649 -9.89 -8.85 -3.72
CA VAL A 649 -9.41 -9.97 -4.51
C VAL A 649 -7.89 -10.00 -4.43
N ALA A 650 -7.34 -11.10 -3.97
CA ALA A 650 -5.91 -11.36 -4.00
C ALA A 650 -5.57 -12.45 -5.00
N PHE A 651 -4.82 -12.12 -6.02
CA PHE A 651 -4.13 -13.07 -6.88
C PHE A 651 -2.83 -13.55 -6.22
N ALA A 652 -2.12 -14.47 -6.88
CA ALA A 652 -0.85 -14.99 -6.38
C ALA A 652 0.14 -13.86 -6.06
N VAL A 653 0.73 -13.92 -4.86
CA VAL A 653 1.77 -13.02 -4.37
C VAL A 653 3.01 -13.79 -3.94
N SER A 654 4.14 -13.09 -3.74
CA SER A 654 5.42 -13.71 -3.43
C SER A 654 5.59 -14.05 -1.94
N SER A 655 4.85 -13.41 -1.04
CA SER A 655 5.04 -13.62 0.40
C SER A 655 3.73 -13.60 1.18
N GLY A 656 3.71 -14.28 2.33
CA GLY A 656 2.59 -14.21 3.28
C GLY A 656 2.41 -12.80 3.88
N THR A 657 3.42 -11.94 3.83
CA THR A 657 3.30 -10.53 4.22
C THR A 657 2.43 -9.77 3.23
N ASP A 658 2.63 -9.99 1.93
CA ASP A 658 1.84 -9.39 0.87
C ASP A 658 0.37 -9.86 0.96
N SER A 659 0.15 -11.17 1.21
CA SER A 659 -1.19 -11.71 1.45
C SER A 659 -1.90 -11.01 2.61
N ARG A 660 -1.20 -10.84 3.75
CA ARG A 660 -1.76 -10.10 4.90
C ARG A 660 -2.01 -8.63 4.60
N THR A 661 -1.20 -8.01 3.76
CA THR A 661 -1.43 -6.61 3.35
C THR A 661 -2.74 -6.47 2.59
N ILE A 662 -3.09 -7.46 1.74
CA ILE A 662 -4.31 -7.43 0.94
C ILE A 662 -5.52 -7.94 1.76
N LEU A 663 -5.44 -9.16 2.29
CA LEU A 663 -6.58 -9.91 2.85
C LEU A 663 -6.69 -9.85 4.39
N ASP A 664 -5.68 -9.29 5.09
CA ASP A 664 -5.46 -9.37 6.54
C ASP A 664 -5.18 -10.82 7.03
N GLU A 665 -5.01 -11.78 6.13
CA GLU A 665 -4.71 -13.18 6.40
C GLU A 665 -3.75 -13.78 5.36
N ASN A 666 -3.16 -14.94 5.69
CA ASN A 666 -2.28 -15.68 4.76
C ASN A 666 -3.13 -16.49 3.77
N GLY A 667 -2.52 -16.86 2.64
CA GLY A 667 -3.12 -17.78 1.67
C GLY A 667 -2.86 -17.42 0.22
N ALA A 668 -2.74 -16.12 -0.11
CA ALA A 668 -2.47 -15.69 -1.48
C ALA A 668 -1.05 -16.06 -1.96
N GLU A 669 -0.11 -16.30 -1.05
CA GLU A 669 1.22 -16.83 -1.37
C GLU A 669 1.20 -18.31 -1.80
N LYS A 670 0.09 -19.01 -1.52
CA LYS A 670 -0.14 -20.42 -1.88
C LYS A 670 -0.89 -20.60 -3.21
N LEU A 671 -1.23 -19.50 -3.87
CA LEU A 671 -1.95 -19.53 -5.14
C LEU A 671 -1.04 -19.87 -6.32
N LEU A 672 -1.62 -20.49 -7.34
CA LEU A 672 -0.89 -21.02 -8.48
C LEU A 672 -0.57 -19.96 -9.56
N GLY A 673 -1.22 -18.78 -9.49
CA GLY A 673 -1.20 -17.78 -10.57
C GLY A 673 -2.17 -18.14 -11.70
N ARG A 674 -2.08 -17.43 -12.83
CA ARG A 674 -2.94 -17.66 -14.02
C ARG A 674 -4.44 -17.57 -13.73
N GLY A 675 -4.83 -16.61 -12.89
CA GLY A 675 -6.24 -16.40 -12.54
C GLY A 675 -6.69 -17.07 -11.26
N ASP A 676 -5.84 -17.90 -10.62
CA ASP A 676 -6.13 -18.45 -9.29
C ASP A 676 -6.09 -17.33 -8.26
N MET A 677 -7.18 -17.12 -7.52
CA MET A 677 -7.39 -15.98 -6.63
C MET A 677 -8.12 -16.35 -5.34
N LEU A 678 -7.98 -15.52 -4.35
CA LEU A 678 -8.79 -15.51 -3.13
C LEU A 678 -9.70 -14.27 -3.18
N PHE A 679 -10.99 -14.47 -3.17
CA PHE A 679 -12.00 -13.41 -3.08
C PHE A 679 -12.54 -13.34 -1.67
N LYS A 680 -12.49 -12.14 -1.08
CA LYS A 680 -13.03 -11.83 0.25
C LYS A 680 -14.11 -10.76 0.10
N PRO A 681 -15.38 -11.16 -0.04
CA PRO A 681 -16.49 -10.21 -0.03
C PRO A 681 -16.69 -9.61 1.36
N ILE A 682 -17.46 -8.52 1.45
CA ILE A 682 -17.74 -7.84 2.72
C ILE A 682 -18.60 -8.68 3.67
N ASP A 683 -19.45 -9.53 3.13
CA ASP A 683 -20.42 -10.36 3.85
C ASP A 683 -19.86 -11.73 4.31
N GLU A 684 -18.65 -12.09 3.87
CA GLU A 684 -18.00 -13.33 4.31
C GLU A 684 -16.74 -13.04 5.16
N ASN A 685 -16.58 -13.81 6.25
CA ASN A 685 -15.45 -13.65 7.17
C ASN A 685 -14.14 -14.24 6.64
N HIS A 686 -14.22 -15.21 5.71
CA HIS A 686 -13.07 -15.90 5.13
C HIS A 686 -13.06 -15.77 3.61
N PRO A 687 -11.88 -15.69 2.99
CA PRO A 687 -11.80 -15.62 1.56
C PRO A 687 -12.14 -16.97 0.91
N VAL A 688 -12.86 -16.91 -0.19
CA VAL A 688 -13.19 -18.06 -1.04
C VAL A 688 -12.17 -18.16 -2.17
N ARG A 689 -11.66 -19.37 -2.45
CA ARG A 689 -10.76 -19.62 -3.57
C ARG A 689 -11.55 -19.78 -4.87
N LEU A 690 -11.20 -18.97 -5.86
CA LEU A 690 -11.82 -18.98 -7.17
C LEU A 690 -10.75 -19.11 -8.27
N GLN A 691 -11.10 -19.79 -9.35
CA GLN A 691 -10.37 -19.70 -10.60
C GLN A 691 -11.05 -18.64 -11.48
N GLY A 692 -10.37 -17.51 -11.67
CA GLY A 692 -10.84 -16.42 -12.52
C GLY A 692 -10.99 -16.86 -13.98
N SER A 693 -11.96 -16.22 -14.67
CA SER A 693 -12.15 -16.48 -16.09
C SER A 693 -11.01 -15.90 -16.93
N PHE A 694 -10.72 -16.57 -18.02
CA PHE A 694 -9.78 -16.09 -19.03
C PHE A 694 -10.54 -15.43 -20.17
N ILE A 695 -10.20 -14.17 -20.44
CA ILE A 695 -10.58 -13.43 -21.63
C ILE A 695 -9.31 -13.09 -22.41
N SER A 696 -9.31 -13.27 -23.72
CA SER A 696 -8.17 -12.93 -24.56
C SER A 696 -8.21 -11.47 -24.98
N ASP A 697 -7.04 -10.90 -25.33
CA ASP A 697 -6.95 -9.54 -25.84
C ASP A 697 -7.78 -9.38 -27.15
N ASP A 698 -7.81 -10.40 -28.01
CA ASP A 698 -8.62 -10.43 -29.22
C ASP A 698 -10.12 -10.37 -28.90
N ASP A 699 -10.59 -11.01 -27.81
CA ASP A 699 -11.99 -10.95 -27.37
C ASP A 699 -12.34 -9.53 -26.91
N VAL A 700 -11.48 -8.91 -26.14
CA VAL A 700 -11.64 -7.51 -25.66
C VAL A 700 -11.68 -6.56 -26.86
N GLU A 701 -10.76 -6.70 -27.79
CA GLU A 701 -10.69 -5.87 -29.00
C GLU A 701 -11.97 -6.00 -29.86
N ARG A 702 -12.53 -7.22 -30.00
CA ARG A 702 -13.80 -7.44 -30.71
C ARG A 702 -14.97 -6.72 -30.06
N ILE A 703 -15.08 -6.76 -28.71
CA ILE A 703 -16.12 -6.05 -27.96
C ILE A 703 -15.97 -4.54 -28.16
N VAL A 704 -14.74 -4.04 -27.95
CA VAL A 704 -14.45 -2.61 -28.07
C VAL A 704 -14.75 -2.10 -29.48
N THR A 705 -14.34 -2.82 -30.52
CA THR A 705 -14.62 -2.47 -31.92
C THR A 705 -16.12 -2.46 -32.17
N PHE A 706 -16.84 -3.50 -31.71
CA PHE A 706 -18.31 -3.57 -31.86
C PHE A 706 -19.02 -2.36 -31.23
N ILE A 707 -18.53 -1.87 -30.09
CA ILE A 707 -19.09 -0.71 -29.40
C ILE A 707 -18.74 0.59 -30.13
N LYS A 708 -17.48 0.79 -30.54
CA LYS A 708 -17.02 1.98 -31.26
C LYS A 708 -17.73 2.16 -32.63
N ASP A 709 -18.03 1.06 -33.29
CA ASP A 709 -18.76 1.09 -34.58
C ASP A 709 -20.21 1.62 -34.46
N GLN A 710 -20.76 1.64 -33.24
CA GLN A 710 -22.14 2.08 -33.00
C GLN A 710 -22.26 3.54 -32.56
N ALA A 711 -21.31 4.02 -31.78
CA ALA A 711 -21.31 5.39 -31.24
C ALA A 711 -19.90 5.85 -30.94
N SER A 712 -19.62 7.12 -31.22
CA SER A 712 -18.36 7.78 -30.82
C SER A 712 -18.38 8.17 -29.34
N ALA A 713 -17.19 8.32 -28.76
CA ALA A 713 -17.06 8.86 -27.42
C ALA A 713 -17.54 10.32 -27.37
N ASP A 714 -18.37 10.63 -26.39
CA ASP A 714 -18.80 11.98 -26.03
C ASP A 714 -18.18 12.27 -24.66
N TYR A 715 -17.01 12.95 -24.67
CA TYR A 715 -16.26 13.22 -23.46
C TYR A 715 -16.84 14.43 -22.73
N ASP A 716 -16.92 14.32 -21.41
CA ASP A 716 -17.43 15.37 -20.53
C ASP A 716 -16.29 16.29 -20.08
N GLU A 717 -16.26 17.52 -20.58
CA GLU A 717 -15.23 18.51 -20.23
C GLU A 717 -15.19 18.84 -18.75
N SER A 718 -16.29 18.64 -17.99
CA SER A 718 -16.34 18.91 -16.56
C SER A 718 -15.44 17.98 -15.74
N PHE A 719 -15.19 16.76 -16.25
CA PHE A 719 -14.26 15.80 -15.66
C PHE A 719 -12.81 15.95 -16.15
N ASP A 720 -12.55 16.79 -17.17
CA ASP A 720 -11.19 17.01 -17.63
C ASP A 720 -10.35 17.66 -16.51
N PRO A 721 -9.25 17.02 -16.07
CA PRO A 721 -8.35 17.56 -15.05
C PRO A 721 -7.57 18.80 -15.50
N GLY A 722 -7.62 19.19 -16.78
CA GLY A 722 -6.91 20.33 -17.36
C GLY A 722 -5.39 20.17 -17.36
N GLU A 723 -4.66 21.27 -17.59
CA GLU A 723 -3.21 21.30 -17.45
C GLU A 723 -2.83 21.35 -15.97
N VAL A 724 -1.94 20.44 -15.54
CA VAL A 724 -1.46 20.32 -14.16
C VAL A 724 -0.06 20.92 -14.08
N SER A 725 0.11 22.03 -13.37
CA SER A 725 1.40 22.64 -13.09
C SER A 725 2.09 21.99 -11.87
N GLU A 726 3.43 22.07 -11.80
CA GLU A 726 4.19 21.53 -10.66
C GLU A 726 3.84 22.17 -9.31
N ASN A 727 3.24 23.37 -9.33
CA ASN A 727 2.86 24.11 -8.13
C ASN A 727 1.53 23.68 -7.51
N ASP A 728 0.70 22.90 -8.19
CA ASP A 728 -0.63 22.50 -7.73
C ASP A 728 -0.62 21.50 -6.57
N PHE A 729 0.50 20.83 -6.27
CA PHE A 729 0.63 19.79 -5.25
C PHE A 729 1.58 20.12 -4.10
N GLY A 730 1.93 21.39 -3.94
CA GLY A 730 2.73 21.92 -2.81
C GLY A 730 1.85 22.35 -1.65
N GLY A 731 1.56 21.44 -0.74
CA GLY A 731 0.99 21.56 0.60
C GLY A 731 0.29 22.85 1.05
N GLY A 732 -1.01 22.81 1.19
CA GLY A 732 -1.80 23.78 1.96
C GLY A 732 -3.21 23.97 1.43
N SER A 733 -4.19 23.49 2.17
CA SER A 733 -5.62 23.63 1.93
C SER A 733 -6.00 25.00 1.35
N SER A 734 -6.59 24.99 0.18
CA SER A 734 -7.51 26.05 -0.22
C SER A 734 -8.49 25.48 -1.24
N ALA A 735 -9.71 25.22 -0.79
CA ALA A 735 -10.85 25.20 -1.67
C ALA A 735 -10.97 26.62 -2.26
N ASN A 736 -10.91 26.71 -3.55
CA ASN A 736 -11.82 27.42 -4.46
C ASN A 736 -11.17 27.51 -5.82
N GLY A 737 -11.76 26.86 -6.81
CA GLY A 737 -11.52 27.13 -8.20
C GLY A 737 -12.15 28.49 -8.55
N GLY A 738 -11.51 29.22 -9.43
CA GLY A 738 -12.06 30.45 -9.98
C GLY A 738 -10.98 31.26 -10.69
N SER A 739 -11.01 31.24 -12.03
CA SER A 739 -10.66 32.32 -12.98
C SER A 739 -9.68 33.39 -12.50
N SER A 740 -8.82 33.80 -13.37
CA SER A 740 -7.94 34.96 -13.47
C SER A 740 -8.52 36.29 -12.93
N GLU A 741 -8.79 36.37 -11.65
CA GLU A 741 -8.97 37.62 -10.92
C GLU A 741 -8.19 37.48 -9.60
N GLY A 742 -7.34 38.50 -9.25
CA GLY A 742 -6.41 38.47 -8.14
C GLY A 742 -7.02 38.09 -6.79
N ASP A 743 -6.17 37.78 -5.80
CA ASP A 743 -6.60 37.39 -4.44
C ASP A 743 -7.68 38.37 -3.94
N PRO A 744 -8.86 37.91 -3.44
CA PRO A 744 -9.94 38.77 -2.95
C PRO A 744 -9.49 39.82 -1.93
N LEU A 745 -8.38 39.58 -1.24
CA LEU A 745 -7.77 40.52 -0.29
C LEU A 745 -6.75 41.48 -0.93
N PHE A 746 -6.59 41.45 -2.27
CA PHE A 746 -5.60 42.27 -2.97
C PHE A 746 -5.86 43.75 -2.77
N GLU A 747 -7.11 44.21 -2.93
CA GLU A 747 -7.47 45.64 -2.73
C GLU A 747 -7.31 46.08 -1.27
N GLU A 748 -7.62 45.22 -0.29
CA GLU A 748 -7.38 45.49 1.12
C GLU A 748 -5.87 45.54 1.44
N ALA A 749 -5.08 44.61 0.87
CA ALA A 749 -3.63 44.62 1.02
C ALA A 749 -3.00 45.86 0.38
N LYS A 750 -3.49 46.32 -0.78
CA LYS A 750 -3.08 47.52 -1.47
C LYS A 750 -3.40 48.78 -0.65
N ALA A 751 -4.63 48.91 -0.15
CA ALA A 751 -5.03 50.02 0.72
C ALA A 751 -4.14 50.07 1.98
N LEU A 752 -3.90 48.93 2.63
CA LEU A 752 -3.05 48.84 3.81
C LEU A 752 -1.60 49.26 3.56
N VAL A 753 -1.03 48.84 2.40
CA VAL A 753 0.34 49.20 2.00
C VAL A 753 0.44 50.67 1.66
N LEU A 754 -0.55 51.29 1.02
CA LEU A 754 -0.60 52.71 0.71
C LEU A 754 -0.80 53.56 1.98
N GLU A 755 -1.64 53.12 2.92
CA GLU A 755 -1.84 53.80 4.21
C GLU A 755 -0.59 53.81 5.09
N THR A 756 0.06 52.63 5.21
CA THR A 756 1.20 52.47 6.11
C THR A 756 2.52 52.89 5.50
N GLN A 757 2.58 53.09 4.18
CA GLN A 757 3.81 53.37 3.40
C GLN A 757 4.94 52.39 3.68
N LYS A 758 4.58 51.13 4.01
CA LYS A 758 5.51 50.01 4.27
C LYS A 758 4.92 48.74 3.72
N ALA A 759 5.67 47.98 2.96
CA ALA A 759 5.29 46.71 2.42
C ALA A 759 6.17 45.57 2.97
N SER A 760 5.59 44.70 3.80
CA SER A 760 6.25 43.49 4.29
C SER A 760 5.24 42.38 4.51
N ALA A 761 5.63 41.14 4.17
CA ALA A 761 4.78 39.95 4.34
C ALA A 761 4.29 39.78 5.79
N SER A 762 5.14 40.07 6.78
CA SER A 762 4.77 40.00 8.21
C SER A 762 3.75 41.08 8.65
N MET A 763 3.67 42.21 7.95
CA MET A 763 2.67 43.21 8.22
C MET A 763 1.32 42.80 7.63
N ILE A 764 1.29 42.37 6.38
CA ILE A 764 0.10 41.82 5.71
C ILE A 764 -0.45 40.63 6.49
N GLN A 765 0.40 39.69 6.89
CA GLN A 765 0.02 38.53 7.70
C GLN A 765 -0.72 38.91 8.99
N ARG A 766 -0.20 39.92 9.72
CA ARG A 766 -0.77 40.35 11.02
C ARG A 766 -2.04 41.20 10.87
N ARG A 767 -2.12 42.05 9.85
CA ARG A 767 -3.23 42.97 9.69
C ARG A 767 -4.44 42.32 9.02
N LEU A 768 -4.18 41.45 8.02
CA LEU A 768 -5.25 40.75 7.29
C LEU A 768 -5.51 39.35 7.87
N SER A 769 -4.79 38.93 8.93
CA SER A 769 -4.93 37.64 9.59
C SER A 769 -4.77 36.44 8.62
N VAL A 770 -3.87 36.57 7.64
CA VAL A 770 -3.60 35.54 6.62
C VAL A 770 -2.35 34.71 6.93
N GLY A 771 -2.23 33.53 6.37
CA GLY A 771 -1.02 32.69 6.49
C GLY A 771 0.19 33.32 5.77
N PHE A 772 1.42 32.92 6.16
CA PHE A 772 2.66 33.47 5.58
C PHE A 772 2.71 33.31 4.05
N ASN A 773 2.33 32.17 3.49
CA ASN A 773 2.35 31.91 2.05
C ASN A 773 1.39 32.83 1.28
N ARG A 774 0.18 33.07 1.81
CA ARG A 774 -0.79 33.98 1.20
C ARG A 774 -0.31 35.43 1.28
N ALA A 775 0.28 35.83 2.40
CA ALA A 775 0.87 37.18 2.55
C ALA A 775 2.03 37.40 1.57
N THR A 776 2.84 36.36 1.28
CA THR A 776 3.93 36.40 0.27
C THR A 776 3.37 36.56 -1.13
N ARG A 777 2.33 35.80 -1.48
CA ARG A 777 1.67 35.89 -2.79
C ARG A 777 1.04 37.27 -3.01
N LEU A 778 0.33 37.83 -2.00
CA LEU A 778 -0.18 39.22 -2.05
C LEU A 778 0.94 40.22 -2.25
N MET A 779 2.15 40.00 -1.69
CA MET A 779 3.32 40.85 -1.93
C MET A 779 3.86 40.76 -3.35
N GLU A 780 3.71 39.61 -3.99
CA GLU A 780 4.09 39.37 -5.39
C GLU A 780 3.07 40.02 -6.33
N GLU A 781 1.77 39.84 -6.08
CA GLU A 781 0.70 40.49 -6.83
C GLU A 781 0.79 42.04 -6.73
N LEU A 782 1.14 42.59 -5.55
CA LEU A 782 1.37 44.02 -5.36
C LEU A 782 2.60 44.56 -6.11
N GLU A 783 3.62 43.74 -6.28
CA GLU A 783 4.80 44.05 -7.10
C GLU A 783 4.46 44.04 -8.59
N GLU A 784 3.75 42.99 -9.08
CA GLU A 784 3.29 42.88 -10.47
C GLU A 784 2.35 44.06 -10.84
N ALA A 785 1.49 44.45 -9.90
CA ALA A 785 0.62 45.64 -10.06
C ALA A 785 1.38 46.96 -9.97
N GLY A 786 2.68 46.98 -9.71
CA GLY A 786 3.50 48.19 -9.61
C GLY A 786 3.24 49.06 -8.37
N VAL A 787 2.54 48.52 -7.37
CA VAL A 787 2.25 49.24 -6.10
C VAL A 787 3.49 49.31 -5.23
N ILE A 788 4.33 48.28 -5.26
CA ILE A 788 5.57 48.15 -4.50
C ILE A 788 6.77 47.76 -5.38
N GLY A 789 7.96 48.10 -4.94
CA GLY A 789 9.22 47.80 -5.63
C GLY A 789 9.74 46.39 -5.32
N PRO A 790 10.75 45.94 -6.07
CA PRO A 790 11.35 44.61 -5.92
C PRO A 790 11.97 44.38 -4.53
N ALA A 791 12.16 43.10 -4.17
CA ALA A 791 12.68 42.74 -2.86
C ALA A 791 14.17 43.12 -2.69
N GLU A 792 14.46 43.98 -1.71
CA GLU A 792 15.83 44.38 -1.31
C GLU A 792 16.24 43.66 -0.01
N GLY A 793 16.46 42.37 -0.07
CA GLY A 793 16.86 41.56 1.10
C GLY A 793 15.76 41.42 2.16
N THR A 794 16.09 41.62 3.44
CA THR A 794 15.15 41.47 4.57
C THR A 794 14.40 42.76 4.96
N LYS A 795 14.62 43.86 4.25
CA LYS A 795 13.97 45.13 4.52
C LYS A 795 12.56 45.21 3.92
N PRO A 796 11.62 45.96 4.53
CA PRO A 796 10.32 46.24 3.91
C PRO A 796 10.52 46.85 2.52
N ARG A 797 9.73 46.41 1.53
CA ARG A 797 9.77 46.89 0.14
C ARG A 797 9.29 48.33 0.06
N LYS A 798 9.82 49.09 -0.89
CA LYS A 798 9.42 50.48 -1.09
C LYS A 798 8.06 50.55 -1.76
N VAL A 799 7.19 51.43 -1.30
CA VAL A 799 5.92 51.71 -1.94
C VAL A 799 6.16 52.73 -3.06
N LEU A 800 5.71 52.39 -4.26
CA LEU A 800 5.93 53.19 -5.48
C LEU A 800 4.76 54.10 -5.80
N MET A 801 3.56 53.74 -5.32
CA MET A 801 2.35 54.58 -5.49
C MET A 801 2.09 55.45 -4.26
N THR A 802 1.73 56.71 -4.45
CA THR A 802 1.24 57.63 -3.43
C THR A 802 -0.28 57.71 -3.53
N GLN A 803 -1.00 57.82 -2.40
CA GLN A 803 -2.42 58.14 -2.42
C GLN A 803 -2.61 59.53 -3.07
N GLU A 804 -3.40 59.57 -4.15
CA GLU A 804 -3.95 60.83 -4.64
C GLU A 804 -5.08 61.34 -3.73
#